data_135016da225f32cc293ab8f3d15f5980
#
_entry.id   135016da225f32cc293ab8f3d15f5980
#
_cell.length_a   1.000
_cell.length_b   1.000
_cell.length_c   1.000
_cell.angle_alpha   90.00
_cell.angle_beta   90.00
_cell.angle_gamma   90.00
#
_symmetry.space_group_name_H-M   'P 1'
#
loop_
_entity.id
_entity.type
_entity.pdbx_description
1 polymer ?
#
loop_
_entity_poly.entity_id
_entity_poly.type
_entity_poly.pdbx_seq_one_letter_code
_entity_poly.pdbx_strand_id
1 'polypeptide(L)'
;MAEELGAIRRSVINKIPQNLLKYAASSLVFEEEMLEDIGLLIGNQILAGAGVDYPALRVPDEGVSDGDCLLGYVMSNGKALHPFLLREDELLKHVSIFGSTGTGKTNLCMNLLIELCRKKVCWMVLDWKKNYRDLLSIPDIGNHDILVLTIGEPNPLRFNPLVPPEGTGPKVWLKKLIEIICTAYYLGEGVAYLLMKAIDSVYRDFGVYEGSSNYPTFKNIIQYLENLDLKGRSAQWKASTLRALANLTYGELGDVLCTASNLSLPNLLKRNVIIELHKLTSSDKKFLVSALLLWIYFHRLNEGRRETLKHVLVLEEAHHIAGRKFAEISGDESVVELLIREIRELGEGVILIDQTPSLLSKPILGNTYCTICLNLKERSDINLMARILQIDSHQKRFLSKLEVGQAIVKLQGRFTDPFMIKAPFVKISKGSVTDEDIKKYYAGSREIGDDNARFQKTDGDYVRNKPEAVVEKIFEAPSEGALKLLTDIASVPLSATTERYRRLGMNRYQGNKARKELEGLGLIKPVNLPGRDGGYMRTYELTEKGEKLLRALGHRSGGMRRGGILHQYIVSRLCEELRARGLSVEVEKHLGGGRTADLVINGKIAVEVEITKTDLAGDLEKNFEAGLEKVVFLCAEDPKSAVRVEGENVKIFRINELERAVRFISSLIQSDNPSPRENTIKYSFPSDNIRKLSLFWGREAENAEAESG
;
A
#
# COMPACT_ATOMS: atom_id res chain seq x y z
N MET A 1 49.65 -16.48 -50.12
CA MET A 1 49.43 -16.24 -48.71
C MET A 1 50.33 -15.15 -48.10
N ALA A 2 51.67 -15.23 -48.16
CA ALA A 2 52.58 -14.17 -47.65
C ALA A 2 52.51 -12.86 -48.47
N GLU A 3 52.35 -12.91 -49.76
CA GLU A 3 52.16 -11.74 -50.64
C GLU A 3 50.78 -11.11 -50.48
N GLU A 4 49.74 -11.92 -50.31
CA GLU A 4 48.37 -11.45 -50.03
C GLU A 4 48.27 -10.80 -48.67
N LEU A 5 48.88 -11.36 -47.62
CA LEU A 5 49.02 -10.75 -46.30
C LEU A 5 49.79 -9.42 -46.37
N GLY A 6 50.86 -9.37 -47.23
CA GLY A 6 51.59 -8.14 -47.44
C GLY A 6 50.82 -7.06 -48.19
N ALA A 7 49.91 -7.44 -49.11
CA ALA A 7 49.04 -6.52 -49.81
C ALA A 7 47.91 -5.99 -48.90
N ILE A 8 47.34 -6.87 -48.08
CA ILE A 8 46.32 -6.51 -47.06
C ILE A 8 46.94 -5.58 -46.01
N ARG A 9 48.18 -5.88 -45.56
CA ARG A 9 48.92 -5.05 -44.57
C ARG A 9 49.21 -3.65 -45.15
N ARG A 10 49.58 -3.53 -46.43
CA ARG A 10 49.80 -2.24 -47.11
C ARG A 10 48.51 -1.48 -47.34
N SER A 11 47.42 -2.14 -47.72
CA SER A 11 46.12 -1.54 -47.88
C SER A 11 45.52 -1.00 -46.56
N VAL A 12 45.79 -1.70 -45.45
CA VAL A 12 45.38 -1.30 -44.09
C VAL A 12 46.20 -0.10 -43.62
N ILE A 13 47.49 -0.12 -43.75
CA ILE A 13 48.40 0.98 -43.35
C ILE A 13 48.09 2.27 -44.12
N ASN A 14 47.76 2.18 -45.39
CA ASN A 14 47.41 3.33 -46.22
C ASN A 14 46.03 3.96 -45.91
N LYS A 15 45.21 3.29 -45.15
CA LYS A 15 43.90 3.79 -44.66
C LYS A 15 43.95 4.42 -43.28
N ILE A 16 45.08 4.31 -42.57
CA ILE A 16 45.25 4.91 -41.25
C ILE A 16 45.59 6.40 -41.44
N PRO A 17 44.85 7.33 -40.83
CA PRO A 17 45.20 8.75 -40.84
C PRO A 17 46.63 8.99 -40.37
N GLN A 18 47.39 9.83 -41.13
CA GLN A 18 48.83 10.08 -40.88
C GLN A 18 49.11 10.64 -39.47
N ASN A 19 48.15 11.34 -38.85
CA ASN A 19 48.22 11.82 -37.50
C ASN A 19 48.23 10.68 -36.46
N LEU A 20 47.48 9.58 -36.70
CA LEU A 20 47.46 8.39 -35.83
C LEU A 20 48.73 7.54 -36.02
N LEU A 21 49.29 7.45 -37.25
CA LEU A 21 50.60 6.81 -37.48
C LEU A 21 51.72 7.58 -36.81
N LYS A 22 51.68 8.92 -36.77
CA LYS A 22 52.63 9.75 -36.01
C LYS A 22 52.49 9.57 -34.52
N TYR A 23 51.27 9.43 -34.03
CA TYR A 23 51.01 9.16 -32.61
C TYR A 23 51.51 7.77 -32.20
N ALA A 24 51.24 6.74 -33.02
CA ALA A 24 51.77 5.38 -32.76
C ALA A 24 53.31 5.31 -32.86
N ALA A 25 53.93 6.09 -33.75
CA ALA A 25 55.37 6.15 -33.83
C ALA A 25 56.06 6.92 -32.68
N SER A 26 55.38 7.90 -32.08
CA SER A 26 55.85 8.62 -30.89
C SER A 26 55.58 7.86 -29.60
N SER A 27 54.73 6.85 -29.59
CA SER A 27 54.35 6.05 -28.44
C SER A 27 55.27 4.87 -28.14
N LEU A 28 56.36 4.68 -28.89
CA LEU A 28 57.41 3.73 -28.52
C LEU A 28 58.13 4.03 -27.18
N VAL A 29 57.64 5.03 -26.44
CA VAL A 29 58.13 5.45 -25.10
C VAL A 29 57.04 5.31 -24.04
N PHE A 30 55.81 4.81 -24.38
CA PHE A 30 54.69 4.77 -23.46
C PHE A 30 54.38 3.34 -22.95
N GLU A 31 53.77 3.29 -21.75
CA GLU A 31 53.38 2.07 -21.03
C GLU A 31 52.48 1.16 -21.89
N GLU A 32 52.52 -0.13 -21.63
CA GLU A 32 51.87 -1.22 -22.38
C GLU A 32 50.33 -1.00 -22.50
N GLU A 33 49.69 -0.44 -21.47
CA GLU A 33 48.25 -0.07 -21.46
C GLU A 33 47.88 0.96 -22.55
N MET A 34 48.73 1.93 -22.82
CA MET A 34 48.48 2.97 -23.82
C MET A 34 48.61 2.43 -25.24
N LEU A 35 49.48 1.43 -25.45
CA LEU A 35 49.60 0.73 -26.73
C LEU A 35 48.35 -0.12 -27.06
N GLU A 36 47.74 -0.72 -26.02
CA GLU A 36 46.49 -1.44 -26.15
C GLU A 36 45.31 -0.50 -26.51
N ASP A 37 45.21 0.68 -25.88
CA ASP A 37 44.17 1.68 -26.17
C ASP A 37 44.32 2.24 -27.57
N ILE A 38 45.52 2.51 -28.04
CA ILE A 38 45.80 2.94 -29.42
C ILE A 38 45.47 1.81 -30.40
N GLY A 39 45.82 0.58 -30.08
CA GLY A 39 45.46 -0.62 -30.86
C GLY A 39 43.94 -0.79 -31.01
N LEU A 40 43.18 -0.59 -29.95
CA LEU A 40 41.72 -0.60 -29.95
C LEU A 40 41.12 0.53 -30.76
N LEU A 41 41.62 1.76 -30.67
CA LEU A 41 41.20 2.90 -31.48
C LEU A 41 41.46 2.71 -32.98
N ILE A 42 42.64 2.21 -33.32
CA ILE A 42 43.02 1.90 -34.73
C ILE A 42 42.17 0.71 -35.22
N GLY A 43 41.98 -0.32 -34.42
CA GLY A 43 41.10 -1.47 -34.72
C GLY A 43 39.67 -1.03 -35.00
N ASN A 44 39.12 -0.13 -34.21
CA ASN A 44 37.79 0.44 -34.39
C ASN A 44 37.65 1.20 -35.73
N GLN A 45 38.64 2.00 -36.07
CA GLN A 45 38.60 2.75 -37.37
C GLN A 45 38.75 1.84 -38.59
N ILE A 46 39.57 0.80 -38.50
CA ILE A 46 39.76 -0.19 -39.56
C ILE A 46 38.49 -1.03 -39.76
N LEU A 47 37.88 -1.48 -38.67
CA LEU A 47 36.65 -2.28 -38.68
C LEU A 47 35.46 -1.47 -39.20
N ALA A 48 35.34 -0.20 -38.81
CA ALA A 48 34.31 0.70 -39.31
C ALA A 48 34.48 0.97 -40.84
N GLY A 49 35.72 1.07 -41.31
CA GLY A 49 36.05 1.21 -42.75
C GLY A 49 35.85 -0.08 -43.56
N ALA A 50 35.93 -1.25 -42.90
CA ALA A 50 35.74 -2.56 -43.55
C ALA A 50 34.27 -3.04 -43.54
N GLY A 51 33.32 -2.23 -43.02
CA GLY A 51 31.90 -2.62 -42.90
C GLY A 51 31.63 -3.67 -41.85
N VAL A 52 32.57 -3.92 -40.95
CA VAL A 52 32.41 -4.87 -39.83
C VAL A 52 31.82 -4.14 -38.63
N ASP A 53 30.60 -4.50 -38.28
CA ASP A 53 29.77 -3.77 -37.31
C ASP A 53 29.83 -4.51 -35.95
N TYR A 54 31.04 -4.53 -35.31
CA TYR A 54 31.23 -5.07 -33.93
C TYR A 54 31.83 -4.01 -32.99
N PRO A 55 31.46 -3.99 -31.68
CA PRO A 55 32.09 -3.10 -30.73
C PRO A 55 33.53 -3.54 -30.48
N ALA A 56 34.48 -2.63 -30.54
CA ALA A 56 35.80 -2.91 -30.04
C ALA A 56 35.79 -2.80 -28.53
N LEU A 57 35.83 -3.94 -27.88
CA LEU A 57 35.89 -4.10 -26.44
C LEU A 57 37.17 -4.87 -26.09
N ARG A 58 37.69 -4.63 -24.90
CA ARG A 58 38.82 -5.43 -24.41
C ARG A 58 38.42 -6.89 -24.26
N VAL A 59 39.39 -7.77 -24.50
CA VAL A 59 39.17 -9.22 -24.39
C VAL A 59 39.87 -9.69 -23.13
N PRO A 60 39.16 -10.25 -22.13
CA PRO A 60 39.81 -10.81 -20.97
C PRO A 60 40.63 -12.06 -21.36
N ASP A 61 41.81 -12.23 -20.77
CA ASP A 61 42.65 -13.38 -20.98
C ASP A 61 42.04 -14.67 -20.40
N GLU A 62 42.49 -15.83 -20.88
CA GLU A 62 41.99 -17.14 -20.41
C GLU A 62 42.12 -17.29 -18.90
N GLY A 63 43.27 -16.88 -18.31
CA GLY A 63 43.51 -16.95 -16.85
C GLY A 63 42.57 -16.06 -16.04
N VAL A 64 42.17 -14.89 -16.60
CA VAL A 64 41.18 -14.01 -16.00
C VAL A 64 39.77 -14.57 -16.17
N SER A 65 39.55 -15.33 -17.24
CA SER A 65 38.23 -15.90 -17.59
C SER A 65 37.87 -17.15 -16.80
N ASP A 66 38.78 -17.73 -16.02
CA ASP A 66 38.57 -18.93 -15.24
C ASP A 66 37.69 -18.71 -13.99
N GLY A 67 36.86 -19.70 -13.67
CA GLY A 67 35.88 -19.63 -12.58
C GLY A 67 35.07 -20.91 -12.39
N ASP A 68 33.87 -20.81 -11.85
CA ASP A 68 33.06 -21.95 -11.42
C ASP A 68 31.83 -22.22 -12.29
N CYS A 69 31.15 -21.19 -12.77
CA CYS A 69 29.88 -21.28 -13.50
C CYS A 69 30.03 -20.64 -14.89
N LEU A 70 29.82 -21.41 -15.95
CA LEU A 70 29.92 -20.94 -17.33
C LEU A 70 28.87 -19.83 -17.60
N LEU A 71 29.33 -18.60 -17.83
CA LEU A 71 28.50 -17.50 -18.23
C LEU A 71 28.28 -17.47 -19.75
N GLY A 72 29.33 -17.71 -20.52
CA GLY A 72 29.31 -17.69 -21.98
C GLY A 72 30.69 -17.79 -22.57
N TYR A 73 30.78 -17.56 -23.86
CA TYR A 73 32.05 -17.52 -24.58
C TYR A 73 32.42 -16.10 -24.93
N VAL A 74 33.63 -15.68 -24.59
CA VAL A 74 34.17 -14.36 -24.91
C VAL A 74 34.16 -14.16 -26.42
N MET A 75 33.72 -13.00 -26.85
CA MET A 75 33.58 -12.65 -28.27
C MET A 75 34.55 -11.55 -28.68
N SER A 76 35.20 -11.73 -29.78
CA SER A 76 35.97 -10.66 -30.44
C SER A 76 35.76 -10.74 -31.95
N ASN A 77 35.47 -9.61 -32.58
CA ASN A 77 35.28 -9.50 -34.04
C ASN A 77 34.31 -10.54 -34.63
N GLY A 78 33.20 -10.82 -33.89
CA GLY A 78 32.18 -11.78 -34.31
C GLY A 78 32.54 -13.26 -34.07
N LYS A 79 33.71 -13.58 -33.53
CA LYS A 79 34.14 -14.93 -33.25
C LYS A 79 34.14 -15.22 -31.76
N ALA A 80 33.69 -16.41 -31.38
CA ALA A 80 33.84 -16.93 -30.03
C ALA A 80 35.29 -17.37 -29.82
N LEU A 81 35.90 -17.00 -28.72
CA LEU A 81 37.30 -17.30 -28.36
C LEU A 81 37.34 -18.43 -27.32
N HIS A 82 37.20 -18.13 -26.05
CA HIS A 82 37.30 -19.05 -24.93
C HIS A 82 36.11 -18.86 -23.97
N PRO A 83 35.83 -19.84 -23.11
CA PRO A 83 34.76 -19.70 -22.13
C PRO A 83 35.09 -18.65 -21.07
N PHE A 84 34.07 -17.93 -20.57
CA PHE A 84 34.15 -17.08 -19.41
C PHE A 84 33.26 -17.65 -18.30
N LEU A 85 33.84 -17.88 -17.12
CA LEU A 85 33.17 -18.44 -15.98
C LEU A 85 33.08 -17.41 -14.85
N LEU A 86 31.92 -17.30 -14.22
CA LEU A 86 31.75 -16.55 -12.97
C LEU A 86 32.25 -17.38 -11.79
N ARG A 87 32.85 -16.72 -10.82
CA ARG A 87 33.28 -17.30 -9.56
C ARG A 87 32.15 -17.31 -8.54
N GLU A 88 32.15 -18.22 -7.58
CA GLU A 88 31.15 -18.28 -6.51
C GLU A 88 31.07 -16.98 -5.69
N ASP A 89 32.24 -16.36 -5.40
CA ASP A 89 32.29 -15.09 -4.68
C ASP A 89 31.72 -13.91 -5.49
N GLU A 90 31.72 -13.99 -6.82
CA GLU A 90 31.12 -13.00 -7.71
C GLU A 90 29.59 -13.18 -7.76
N LEU A 91 29.09 -14.41 -7.78
CA LEU A 91 27.68 -14.72 -7.67
C LEU A 91 27.10 -14.23 -6.33
N LEU A 92 27.86 -14.37 -5.24
CA LEU A 92 27.48 -13.89 -3.92
C LEU A 92 27.31 -12.35 -3.91
N LYS A 93 28.09 -11.62 -4.70
CA LYS A 93 28.06 -10.16 -4.80
C LYS A 93 27.00 -9.63 -5.77
N HIS A 94 26.09 -10.50 -6.17
CA HIS A 94 24.92 -10.24 -7.04
C HIS A 94 25.24 -10.03 -8.52
N VAL A 95 24.32 -10.51 -9.36
CA VAL A 95 24.37 -10.43 -10.81
C VAL A 95 23.13 -9.72 -11.33
N SER A 96 23.26 -8.84 -12.29
CA SER A 96 22.13 -8.23 -12.98
C SER A 96 22.14 -8.56 -14.48
N ILE A 97 20.96 -8.94 -15.02
CA ILE A 97 20.77 -9.32 -16.42
C ILE A 97 19.71 -8.43 -17.03
N PHE A 98 20.11 -7.56 -17.94
CA PHE A 98 19.25 -6.61 -18.61
C PHE A 98 19.09 -6.91 -20.09
N GLY A 99 17.95 -6.54 -20.67
CA GLY A 99 17.70 -6.67 -22.10
C GLY A 99 16.22 -6.67 -22.45
N SER A 100 15.88 -6.34 -23.67
CA SER A 100 14.51 -6.35 -24.18
C SER A 100 13.94 -7.78 -24.26
N THR A 101 12.61 -7.88 -24.47
CA THR A 101 11.96 -9.19 -24.66
C THR A 101 12.53 -9.93 -25.86
N GLY A 102 12.81 -11.24 -25.70
CA GLY A 102 13.30 -12.11 -26.78
C GLY A 102 14.80 -12.07 -27.00
N THR A 103 15.58 -11.31 -26.21
CA THR A 103 17.05 -11.18 -26.38
C THR A 103 17.86 -12.31 -25.76
N GLY A 104 17.23 -13.19 -24.96
CA GLY A 104 17.89 -14.36 -24.38
C GLY A 104 18.15 -14.27 -22.88
N LYS A 105 17.59 -13.29 -22.14
CA LYS A 105 17.74 -13.16 -20.65
C LYS A 105 17.41 -14.45 -19.90
N THR A 106 16.21 -14.96 -20.12
CA THR A 106 15.74 -16.20 -19.46
C THR A 106 16.61 -17.41 -19.80
N ASN A 107 17.06 -17.51 -21.07
CA ASN A 107 18.00 -18.56 -21.48
C ASN A 107 19.35 -18.47 -20.76
N LEU A 108 19.90 -17.25 -20.66
CA LEU A 108 21.15 -17.01 -19.91
C LEU A 108 20.99 -17.36 -18.43
N CYS A 109 19.89 -16.95 -17.80
CA CYS A 109 19.60 -17.32 -16.42
C CYS A 109 19.45 -18.84 -16.25
N MET A 110 18.71 -19.51 -17.12
CA MET A 110 18.59 -20.99 -17.10
C MET A 110 19.94 -21.66 -17.21
N ASN A 111 20.86 -21.16 -18.07
CA ASN A 111 22.22 -21.68 -18.13
C ASN A 111 22.92 -21.56 -16.78
N LEU A 112 22.86 -20.41 -16.12
CA LEU A 112 23.44 -20.22 -14.80
C LEU A 112 22.84 -21.16 -13.75
N LEU A 113 21.50 -21.39 -13.77
CA LEU A 113 20.83 -22.30 -12.87
C LEU A 113 21.28 -23.76 -13.09
N ILE A 114 21.52 -24.17 -14.34
CA ILE A 114 22.09 -25.47 -14.69
C ILE A 114 23.50 -25.63 -14.12
N GLU A 115 24.35 -24.62 -14.28
CA GLU A 115 25.70 -24.61 -13.73
C GLU A 115 25.69 -24.70 -12.20
N LEU A 116 24.80 -23.93 -11.52
CA LEU A 116 24.61 -24.00 -10.07
C LEU A 116 24.18 -25.40 -9.61
N CYS A 117 23.25 -26.09 -10.35
CA CYS A 117 22.90 -27.46 -10.07
C CYS A 117 24.14 -28.38 -10.12
N ARG A 118 25.00 -28.24 -11.14
CA ARG A 118 26.24 -29.02 -11.28
C ARG A 118 27.20 -28.80 -10.11
N LYS A 119 27.24 -27.58 -9.59
CA LYS A 119 28.04 -27.19 -8.41
C LYS A 119 27.35 -27.52 -7.07
N LYS A 120 26.14 -28.05 -7.07
CA LYS A 120 25.33 -28.33 -5.87
C LYS A 120 25.03 -27.09 -5.03
N VAL A 121 24.97 -25.93 -5.64
CA VAL A 121 24.48 -24.70 -5.05
C VAL A 121 22.98 -24.60 -5.29
N CYS A 122 22.20 -24.60 -4.23
CA CYS A 122 20.75 -24.50 -4.32
C CYS A 122 20.30 -23.09 -4.73
N TRP A 123 19.13 -23.03 -5.36
CA TRP A 123 18.59 -21.76 -5.83
C TRP A 123 17.07 -21.70 -5.74
N MET A 124 16.52 -20.49 -5.68
CA MET A 124 15.08 -20.21 -5.72
C MET A 124 14.77 -19.17 -6.80
N VAL A 125 13.88 -19.52 -7.72
CA VAL A 125 13.38 -18.61 -8.77
C VAL A 125 12.00 -18.11 -8.39
N LEU A 126 11.84 -16.79 -8.33
CA LEU A 126 10.54 -16.14 -8.25
C LEU A 126 10.07 -15.82 -9.67
N ASP A 127 9.36 -16.79 -10.27
CA ASP A 127 8.98 -16.81 -11.68
C ASP A 127 7.72 -15.97 -11.93
N TRP A 128 7.89 -14.86 -12.59
CA TRP A 128 6.81 -13.91 -12.89
C TRP A 128 5.86 -14.40 -13.99
N LYS A 129 6.37 -15.24 -14.91
CA LYS A 129 5.73 -15.56 -16.21
C LYS A 129 5.53 -17.05 -16.49
N LYS A 130 5.84 -17.95 -15.60
CA LYS A 130 5.77 -19.41 -15.77
C LYS A 130 6.76 -19.92 -16.86
N ASN A 131 8.01 -19.47 -16.79
CA ASN A 131 9.02 -19.75 -17.81
C ASN A 131 10.02 -20.86 -17.40
N TYR A 132 10.21 -21.11 -16.08
CA TYR A 132 11.32 -21.93 -15.57
C TYR A 132 10.96 -23.39 -15.33
N ARG A 133 9.69 -23.77 -15.27
CA ARG A 133 9.28 -25.17 -15.04
C ARG A 133 9.78 -26.14 -16.12
N ASP A 134 10.01 -25.64 -17.32
CA ASP A 134 10.53 -26.43 -18.43
C ASP A 134 11.97 -26.93 -18.19
N LEU A 135 12.68 -26.44 -17.16
CA LEU A 135 13.95 -27.00 -16.67
C LEU A 135 13.80 -28.48 -16.25
N LEU A 136 12.60 -28.90 -15.80
CA LEU A 136 12.32 -30.30 -15.49
C LEU A 136 12.44 -31.25 -16.71
N SER A 137 12.38 -30.71 -17.93
CA SER A 137 12.50 -31.49 -19.16
C SER A 137 13.96 -31.81 -19.54
N ILE A 138 14.95 -31.20 -18.84
CA ILE A 138 16.37 -31.41 -19.14
C ILE A 138 16.85 -32.65 -18.40
N PRO A 139 17.32 -33.72 -19.11
CA PRO A 139 17.71 -35.01 -18.49
C PRO A 139 18.80 -34.85 -17.42
N ASP A 140 19.81 -34.02 -17.68
CA ASP A 140 20.95 -33.80 -16.77
C ASP A 140 20.54 -33.09 -15.45
N ILE A 141 19.37 -32.45 -15.43
CA ILE A 141 18.85 -31.75 -14.28
C ILE A 141 17.70 -32.49 -13.62
N GLY A 142 16.97 -33.32 -14.35
CA GLY A 142 15.85 -34.10 -13.82
C GLY A 142 16.22 -34.99 -12.63
N ASN A 143 17.54 -35.28 -12.46
CA ASN A 143 18.09 -35.93 -11.29
C ASN A 143 18.37 -34.98 -10.12
N HIS A 144 18.31 -33.69 -10.32
CA HIS A 144 18.44 -32.68 -9.26
C HIS A 144 17.05 -32.33 -8.75
N ASP A 145 16.86 -32.42 -7.46
CA ASP A 145 15.59 -32.17 -6.74
C ASP A 145 15.07 -30.75 -6.97
N ILE A 146 14.39 -30.52 -8.12
CA ILE A 146 13.72 -29.25 -8.42
C ILE A 146 12.29 -29.32 -7.95
N LEU A 147 11.88 -28.39 -7.10
CA LEU A 147 10.52 -28.24 -6.60
C LEU A 147 9.81 -27.06 -7.27
N VAL A 148 8.73 -27.33 -8.00
CA VAL A 148 7.87 -26.28 -8.56
C VAL A 148 6.68 -26.06 -7.64
N LEU A 149 6.59 -24.86 -7.06
CA LEU A 149 5.47 -24.40 -6.25
C LEU A 149 4.61 -23.43 -7.04
N THR A 150 3.30 -23.56 -6.92
CA THR A 150 2.33 -22.75 -7.66
C THR A 150 1.45 -21.94 -6.71
N ILE A 151 0.85 -20.87 -7.21
CA ILE A 151 -0.24 -20.19 -6.52
C ILE A 151 -1.52 -20.94 -6.86
N GLY A 152 -2.07 -21.66 -5.85
CA GLY A 152 -3.12 -22.65 -6.06
C GLY A 152 -2.59 -23.95 -6.69
N GLU A 153 -3.51 -24.75 -7.24
CA GLU A 153 -3.15 -26.00 -7.92
C GLU A 153 -2.15 -25.80 -9.09
N PRO A 154 -1.23 -26.76 -9.39
CA PRO A 154 -1.24 -28.15 -8.93
C PRO A 154 -0.42 -28.46 -7.66
N ASN A 155 0.53 -27.62 -7.25
CA ASN A 155 1.38 -27.81 -6.09
C ASN A 155 1.47 -26.52 -5.28
N PRO A 156 0.50 -26.24 -4.39
CA PRO A 156 0.33 -24.94 -3.79
C PRO A 156 1.44 -24.57 -2.81
N LEU A 157 1.99 -23.35 -2.98
CA LEU A 157 2.80 -22.71 -1.96
C LEU A 157 1.96 -22.47 -0.69
N ARG A 158 2.54 -22.74 0.48
CA ARG A 158 1.94 -22.41 1.79
C ARG A 158 2.92 -21.55 2.57
N PHE A 159 2.53 -20.32 2.84
CA PHE A 159 3.36 -19.33 3.52
C PHE A 159 2.51 -18.39 4.36
N ASN A 160 2.50 -18.58 5.67
CA ASN A 160 1.89 -17.62 6.59
C ASN A 160 2.93 -16.57 6.99
N PRO A 161 2.85 -15.33 6.49
CA PRO A 161 3.84 -14.29 6.80
C PRO A 161 3.75 -13.79 8.25
N LEU A 162 2.72 -14.15 9.01
CA LEU A 162 2.64 -13.86 10.44
C LEU A 162 3.52 -14.79 11.29
N VAL A 163 4.18 -15.79 10.69
CA VAL A 163 5.14 -16.67 11.37
C VAL A 163 6.56 -16.17 11.13
N PRO A 164 7.23 -15.56 12.12
CA PRO A 164 8.62 -15.12 11.97
C PRO A 164 9.56 -16.33 11.83
N PRO A 165 10.75 -16.14 11.22
CA PRO A 165 11.82 -17.13 11.29
C PRO A 165 12.23 -17.41 12.73
N GLU A 166 12.64 -18.66 12.99
CA GLU A 166 13.16 -19.07 14.30
C GLU A 166 14.32 -18.15 14.74
N GLY A 167 14.35 -17.76 16.01
CA GLY A 167 15.32 -16.83 16.55
C GLY A 167 15.02 -15.34 16.31
N THR A 168 13.97 -15.02 15.55
CA THR A 168 13.57 -13.62 15.29
C THR A 168 12.49 -13.17 16.26
N GLY A 169 12.73 -12.06 16.96
CA GLY A 169 11.75 -11.51 17.89
C GLY A 169 10.46 -11.07 17.17
N PRO A 170 9.25 -11.53 17.63
CA PRO A 170 7.99 -11.27 16.92
C PRO A 170 7.69 -9.78 16.69
N LYS A 171 8.06 -8.90 17.63
CA LYS A 171 7.84 -7.44 17.49
C LYS A 171 8.71 -6.80 16.40
N VAL A 172 9.96 -7.26 16.27
CA VAL A 172 10.87 -6.78 15.21
C VAL A 172 10.36 -7.22 13.85
N TRP A 173 9.99 -8.49 13.74
CA TRP A 173 9.39 -9.07 12.55
C TRP A 173 8.13 -8.32 12.13
N LEU A 174 7.18 -8.14 13.05
CA LEU A 174 5.91 -7.48 12.81
C LEU A 174 6.07 -6.07 12.26
N LYS A 175 7.00 -5.28 12.82
CA LYS A 175 7.24 -3.91 12.36
C LYS A 175 7.66 -3.87 10.89
N LYS A 176 8.57 -4.77 10.48
CA LYS A 176 9.04 -4.86 9.09
C LYS A 176 8.00 -5.43 8.15
N LEU A 177 7.22 -6.42 8.59
CA LEU A 177 6.12 -6.98 7.79
C LEU A 177 5.04 -5.94 7.49
N ILE A 178 4.67 -5.11 8.48
CA ILE A 178 3.69 -4.03 8.29
C ILE A 178 4.18 -3.00 7.28
N GLU A 179 5.46 -2.65 7.32
CA GLU A 179 6.07 -1.74 6.33
C GLU A 179 5.93 -2.31 4.91
N ILE A 180 6.16 -3.61 4.72
CA ILE A 180 5.96 -4.31 3.44
C ILE A 180 4.49 -4.29 3.01
N ILE A 181 3.54 -4.58 3.91
CA ILE A 181 2.10 -4.53 3.61
C ILE A 181 1.71 -3.12 3.16
N CYS A 182 2.11 -2.10 3.92
CA CYS A 182 1.79 -0.72 3.61
C CYS A 182 2.38 -0.27 2.27
N THR A 183 3.60 -0.68 1.98
CA THR A 183 4.27 -0.37 0.71
C THR A 183 3.61 -1.07 -0.49
N ALA A 184 3.23 -2.35 -0.35
CA ALA A 184 2.62 -3.12 -1.44
C ALA A 184 1.22 -2.62 -1.82
N TYR A 185 0.44 -2.16 -0.82
CA TYR A 185 -0.96 -1.74 -0.99
C TYR A 185 -1.17 -0.23 -0.85
N TYR A 186 -0.09 0.58 -0.83
CA TYR A 186 -0.13 2.05 -0.75
C TYR A 186 -0.94 2.57 0.44
N LEU A 187 -0.66 2.05 1.64
CA LEU A 187 -1.37 2.39 2.86
C LEU A 187 -0.61 3.44 3.67
N GLY A 188 -1.34 4.39 4.25
CA GLY A 188 -0.75 5.45 5.06
C GLY A 188 -0.48 5.05 6.52
N GLU A 189 0.24 5.90 7.27
CA GLU A 189 0.69 5.67 8.65
C GLU A 189 -0.45 5.33 9.63
N GLY A 190 -1.65 5.91 9.48
CA GLY A 190 -2.79 5.61 10.34
C GLY A 190 -3.26 4.16 10.19
N VAL A 191 -3.16 3.60 8.97
CA VAL A 191 -3.46 2.18 8.71
C VAL A 191 -2.34 1.29 9.25
N ALA A 192 -1.07 1.68 9.06
CA ALA A 192 0.08 0.97 9.61
C ALA A 192 -0.02 0.85 11.15
N TYR A 193 -0.37 1.95 11.83
CA TYR A 193 -0.60 1.98 13.27
C TYR A 193 -1.73 1.03 13.72
N LEU A 194 -2.87 1.06 13.02
CA LEU A 194 -4.00 0.20 13.35
C LEU A 194 -3.69 -1.27 13.10
N LEU A 195 -3.02 -1.57 12.00
CA LEU A 195 -2.59 -2.92 11.64
C LEU A 195 -1.60 -3.48 12.69
N MET A 196 -0.62 -2.66 13.12
CA MET A 196 0.31 -3.02 14.18
C MET A 196 -0.43 -3.36 15.48
N LYS A 197 -1.37 -2.51 15.91
CA LYS A 197 -2.18 -2.73 17.13
C LYS A 197 -3.01 -4.00 17.03
N ALA A 198 -3.65 -4.24 15.89
CA ALA A 198 -4.48 -5.42 15.68
C ALA A 198 -3.67 -6.71 15.73
N ILE A 199 -2.54 -6.76 15.02
CA ILE A 199 -1.70 -7.97 15.01
C ILE A 199 -1.04 -8.18 16.37
N ASP A 200 -0.56 -7.13 17.05
CA ASP A 200 0.02 -7.20 18.40
C ASP A 200 -0.99 -7.77 19.43
N SER A 201 -2.26 -7.34 19.36
CA SER A 201 -3.33 -7.88 20.20
C SER A 201 -3.58 -9.36 19.93
N VAL A 202 -3.75 -9.73 18.65
CA VAL A 202 -4.01 -11.11 18.26
C VAL A 202 -2.80 -12.02 18.57
N TYR A 203 -1.56 -11.51 18.47
CA TYR A 203 -0.36 -12.25 18.89
C TYR A 203 -0.38 -12.56 20.38
N ARG A 204 -0.86 -11.65 21.25
CA ARG A 204 -1.05 -11.92 22.67
C ARG A 204 -2.12 -12.99 22.90
N ASP A 205 -3.25 -12.89 22.21
CA ASP A 205 -4.35 -13.86 22.35
C ASP A 205 -3.92 -15.28 21.95
N PHE A 206 -2.98 -15.40 21.00
CA PHE A 206 -2.42 -16.67 20.54
C PHE A 206 -1.20 -17.13 21.38
N GLY A 207 -0.76 -16.36 22.37
CA GLY A 207 0.41 -16.68 23.20
C GLY A 207 1.75 -16.63 22.46
N VAL A 208 1.84 -15.88 21.35
CA VAL A 208 3.07 -15.80 20.53
C VAL A 208 4.23 -15.21 21.34
N TYR A 209 3.96 -14.27 22.23
CA TYR A 209 4.99 -13.66 23.08
C TYR A 209 5.43 -14.56 24.24
N GLU A 210 4.62 -15.54 24.58
CA GLU A 210 4.89 -16.57 25.57
C GLU A 210 5.53 -17.83 24.96
N GLY A 211 5.86 -17.81 23.66
CA GLY A 211 6.54 -18.89 22.97
C GLY A 211 5.61 -19.95 22.38
N SER A 212 4.32 -19.65 22.19
CA SER A 212 3.39 -20.53 21.50
C SER A 212 3.83 -20.74 20.05
N SER A 213 3.74 -21.97 19.57
CA SER A 213 3.91 -22.33 18.15
C SER A 213 2.63 -22.12 17.31
N ASN A 214 1.51 -21.77 17.96
CA ASN A 214 0.25 -21.49 17.28
C ASN A 214 0.22 -20.02 16.85
N TYR A 215 0.34 -19.77 15.57
CA TYR A 215 0.32 -18.43 14.99
C TYR A 215 -1.03 -18.11 14.35
N PRO A 216 -1.49 -16.86 14.45
CA PRO A 216 -2.71 -16.43 13.77
C PRO A 216 -2.50 -16.35 12.25
N THR A 217 -3.60 -16.24 11.52
CA THR A 217 -3.66 -15.92 10.11
C THR A 217 -4.26 -14.52 9.92
N PHE A 218 -4.20 -13.95 8.72
CA PHE A 218 -4.86 -12.68 8.42
C PHE A 218 -6.38 -12.72 8.65
N LYS A 219 -7.02 -13.90 8.56
CA LYS A 219 -8.45 -14.05 8.88
C LYS A 219 -8.74 -13.72 10.35
N ASN A 220 -7.86 -14.12 11.27
CA ASN A 220 -7.99 -13.78 12.69
C ASN A 220 -7.82 -12.27 12.94
N ILE A 221 -6.94 -11.61 12.19
CA ILE A 221 -6.78 -10.15 12.27
C ILE A 221 -8.03 -9.42 11.76
N ILE A 222 -8.64 -9.89 10.65
CA ILE A 222 -9.92 -9.36 10.16
C ILE A 222 -11.00 -9.49 11.22
N GLN A 223 -11.18 -10.68 11.79
CA GLN A 223 -12.18 -10.94 12.84
C GLN A 223 -11.99 -10.03 14.05
N TYR A 224 -10.75 -9.83 14.49
CA TYR A 224 -10.44 -8.89 15.57
C TYR A 224 -10.84 -7.46 15.21
N LEU A 225 -10.47 -6.99 14.00
CA LEU A 225 -10.79 -5.63 13.54
C LEU A 225 -12.29 -5.42 13.37
N GLU A 226 -13.05 -6.38 12.87
CA GLU A 226 -14.49 -6.30 12.71
C GLU A 226 -15.20 -6.05 14.04
N ASN A 227 -14.72 -6.66 15.13
CA ASN A 227 -15.26 -6.52 16.46
C ASN A 227 -14.89 -5.19 17.17
N LEU A 228 -13.96 -4.38 16.58
CA LEU A 228 -13.60 -3.07 17.13
C LEU A 228 -14.64 -2.01 16.74
N ASP A 229 -15.26 -1.36 17.71
CA ASP A 229 -16.08 -0.16 17.46
C ASP A 229 -15.21 1.09 17.41
N LEU A 230 -14.80 1.50 16.21
CA LEU A 230 -13.98 2.69 15.96
C LEU A 230 -14.82 3.79 15.30
N LYS A 231 -14.67 5.05 15.76
CA LYS A 231 -15.42 6.20 15.26
C LYS A 231 -14.49 7.25 14.64
N GLY A 232 -15.04 8.12 13.81
CA GLY A 232 -14.31 9.21 13.18
C GLY A 232 -13.20 8.72 12.25
N ARG A 233 -12.02 9.34 12.30
CA ARG A 233 -10.88 9.03 11.42
C ARG A 233 -10.39 7.59 11.58
N SER A 234 -10.46 7.03 12.78
CA SER A 234 -10.06 5.63 13.03
C SER A 234 -10.97 4.62 12.34
N ALA A 235 -12.26 4.93 12.17
CA ALA A 235 -13.17 4.09 11.38
C ALA A 235 -12.78 4.05 9.89
N GLN A 236 -12.29 5.16 9.33
CA GLN A 236 -11.77 5.21 7.96
C GLN A 236 -10.49 4.38 7.83
N TRP A 237 -9.60 4.43 8.81
CA TRP A 237 -8.42 3.57 8.85
C TRP A 237 -8.80 2.10 8.96
N LYS A 238 -9.79 1.75 9.81
CA LYS A 238 -10.33 0.39 9.91
C LYS A 238 -10.84 -0.10 8.56
N ALA A 239 -11.65 0.69 7.87
CA ALA A 239 -12.17 0.34 6.55
C ALA A 239 -11.06 0.12 5.53
N SER A 240 -10.01 0.96 5.54
CA SER A 240 -8.85 0.81 4.66
C SER A 240 -8.00 -0.42 5.01
N THR A 241 -7.83 -0.72 6.31
CA THR A 241 -7.12 -1.90 6.79
C THR A 241 -7.86 -3.18 6.39
N LEU A 242 -9.18 -3.24 6.62
CA LEU A 242 -10.01 -4.38 6.25
C LEU A 242 -9.98 -4.63 4.74
N ARG A 243 -10.01 -3.57 3.91
CA ARG A 243 -9.90 -3.70 2.45
C ARG A 243 -8.54 -4.29 2.02
N ALA A 244 -7.44 -3.86 2.65
CA ALA A 244 -6.11 -4.41 2.36
C ALA A 244 -6.01 -5.88 2.79
N LEU A 245 -6.51 -6.22 3.99
CA LEU A 245 -6.52 -7.59 4.47
C LEU A 245 -7.46 -8.49 3.67
N ALA A 246 -8.59 -7.96 3.16
CA ALA A 246 -9.47 -8.69 2.27
C ALA A 246 -8.74 -9.13 0.99
N ASN A 247 -7.90 -8.26 0.40
CA ASN A 247 -7.08 -8.65 -0.75
C ASN A 247 -6.09 -9.77 -0.40
N LEU A 248 -5.48 -9.73 0.79
CA LEU A 248 -4.54 -10.76 1.27
C LEU A 248 -5.20 -12.09 1.63
N THR A 249 -6.51 -12.12 1.84
CA THR A 249 -7.25 -13.31 2.26
C THR A 249 -8.20 -13.86 1.20
N TYR A 250 -8.29 -13.19 0.05
CA TYR A 250 -9.19 -13.56 -1.04
C TYR A 250 -8.50 -14.42 -2.10
N GLY A 251 -9.23 -15.39 -2.61
CA GLY A 251 -8.81 -16.25 -3.72
C GLY A 251 -7.55 -17.05 -3.43
N GLU A 252 -6.81 -17.40 -4.48
CA GLU A 252 -5.62 -18.26 -4.40
C GLU A 252 -4.50 -17.68 -3.51
N LEU A 253 -4.36 -16.34 -3.43
CA LEU A 253 -3.42 -15.73 -2.50
C LEU A 253 -3.84 -15.98 -1.04
N GLY A 254 -5.14 -15.90 -0.75
CA GLY A 254 -5.67 -16.21 0.58
C GLY A 254 -5.36 -17.65 1.00
N ASP A 255 -5.44 -18.60 0.08
CA ASP A 255 -5.08 -20.01 0.35
C ASP A 255 -3.59 -20.18 0.63
N VAL A 256 -2.73 -19.40 0.00
CA VAL A 256 -1.29 -19.35 0.27
C VAL A 256 -0.99 -18.79 1.65
N LEU A 257 -1.60 -17.63 1.99
CA LEU A 257 -1.22 -16.84 3.17
C LEU A 257 -1.95 -17.22 4.46
N CYS A 258 -3.18 -17.78 4.35
CA CYS A 258 -4.02 -18.11 5.49
C CYS A 258 -3.90 -19.59 5.88
N THR A 259 -2.70 -20.09 5.91
CA THR A 259 -2.39 -21.46 6.36
C THR A 259 -1.91 -21.47 7.81
N ALA A 260 -2.35 -22.46 8.57
CA ALA A 260 -1.87 -22.66 9.94
C ALA A 260 -0.45 -23.24 9.99
N SER A 261 -0.02 -23.94 8.92
CA SER A 261 1.32 -24.51 8.80
C SER A 261 2.04 -23.93 7.59
N ASN A 262 3.25 -23.42 7.78
CA ASN A 262 4.14 -23.10 6.67
C ASN A 262 4.72 -24.39 6.07
N LEU A 263 4.94 -24.42 4.75
CA LEU A 263 5.99 -25.28 4.20
C LEU A 263 7.29 -24.93 4.93
N SER A 264 8.09 -25.95 5.27
CA SER A 264 9.36 -25.70 5.93
C SER A 264 10.27 -24.86 5.01
N LEU A 265 10.18 -23.53 5.13
CA LEU A 265 11.00 -22.59 4.35
C LEU A 265 12.51 -22.89 4.49
N PRO A 266 13.05 -23.26 5.69
CA PRO A 266 14.43 -23.70 5.78
C PRO A 266 14.78 -24.89 4.88
N ASN A 267 13.83 -25.82 4.68
CA ASN A 267 14.04 -26.96 3.79
C ASN A 267 13.95 -26.54 2.32
N LEU A 268 13.13 -25.53 1.97
CA LEU A 268 13.09 -24.98 0.62
C LEU A 268 14.43 -24.36 0.21
N LEU A 269 15.13 -23.69 1.15
CA LEU A 269 16.44 -23.09 0.89
C LEU A 269 17.58 -24.12 0.72
N LYS A 270 17.31 -25.40 0.94
CA LYS A 270 18.24 -26.51 0.71
C LYS A 270 17.93 -27.28 -0.58
N ARG A 271 17.02 -26.78 -1.40
CA ARG A 271 16.56 -27.40 -2.66
C ARG A 271 16.56 -26.36 -3.78
N ASN A 272 16.44 -26.83 -5.01
CA ASN A 272 16.18 -25.97 -6.15
C ASN A 272 14.67 -25.73 -6.25
N VAL A 273 14.23 -24.49 -6.13
CA VAL A 273 12.80 -24.14 -6.03
C VAL A 273 12.39 -23.14 -7.11
N ILE A 274 11.27 -23.38 -7.74
CA ILE A 274 10.60 -22.44 -8.65
C ILE A 274 9.26 -22.08 -8.02
N ILE A 275 9.02 -20.80 -7.76
CA ILE A 275 7.73 -20.28 -7.26
C ILE A 275 7.08 -19.51 -8.40
N GLU A 276 5.98 -20.03 -8.94
CA GLU A 276 5.26 -19.42 -10.05
C GLU A 276 4.23 -18.41 -9.57
N LEU A 277 4.41 -17.15 -9.95
CA LEU A 277 3.62 -16.02 -9.48
C LEU A 277 2.60 -15.49 -10.50
N HIS A 278 2.52 -16.10 -11.69
CA HIS A 278 1.79 -15.56 -12.84
C HIS A 278 0.28 -15.31 -12.59
N LYS A 279 -0.34 -16.04 -11.66
CA LYS A 279 -1.76 -15.89 -11.30
C LYS A 279 -2.06 -14.68 -10.40
N LEU A 280 -1.05 -14.10 -9.75
CA LEU A 280 -1.22 -12.99 -8.81
C LEU A 280 -1.27 -11.62 -9.51
N THR A 281 -1.95 -10.66 -8.88
CA THR A 281 -1.88 -9.24 -9.26
C THR A 281 -0.50 -8.65 -8.98
N SER A 282 -0.18 -7.49 -9.54
CA SER A 282 1.12 -6.84 -9.32
C SER A 282 1.37 -6.49 -7.84
N SER A 283 0.35 -6.03 -7.11
CA SER A 283 0.46 -5.72 -5.68
C SER A 283 0.67 -6.97 -4.83
N ASP A 284 -0.04 -8.04 -5.16
CA ASP A 284 0.07 -9.32 -4.45
C ASP A 284 1.43 -9.98 -4.68
N LYS A 285 1.93 -9.97 -5.93
CA LYS A 285 3.30 -10.42 -6.25
C LYS A 285 4.34 -9.63 -5.45
N LYS A 286 4.21 -8.30 -5.45
CA LYS A 286 5.10 -7.42 -4.71
C LYS A 286 5.09 -7.75 -3.22
N PHE A 287 3.92 -7.91 -2.61
CA PHE A 287 3.79 -8.29 -1.21
C PHE A 287 4.45 -9.63 -0.92
N LEU A 288 4.07 -10.68 -1.66
CA LEU A 288 4.56 -12.04 -1.43
C LEU A 288 6.08 -12.14 -1.58
N VAL A 289 6.63 -11.57 -2.67
CA VAL A 289 8.08 -11.56 -2.91
C VAL A 289 8.82 -10.81 -1.81
N SER A 290 8.34 -9.63 -1.41
CA SER A 290 8.97 -8.84 -0.34
C SER A 290 8.91 -9.54 1.01
N ALA A 291 7.80 -10.21 1.32
CA ALA A 291 7.64 -10.98 2.56
C ALA A 291 8.53 -12.22 2.60
N LEU A 292 8.70 -12.93 1.47
CA LEU A 292 9.64 -14.05 1.33
C LEU A 292 11.09 -13.57 1.49
N LEU A 293 11.48 -12.49 0.83
CA LEU A 293 12.82 -11.90 0.98
C LEU A 293 13.11 -11.50 2.43
N LEU A 294 12.15 -10.87 3.10
CA LEU A 294 12.26 -10.52 4.51
C LEU A 294 12.47 -11.77 5.37
N TRP A 295 11.68 -12.82 5.10
CA TRP A 295 11.79 -14.08 5.83
C TRP A 295 13.16 -14.74 5.64
N ILE A 296 13.65 -14.82 4.39
CA ILE A 296 14.97 -15.38 4.06
C ILE A 296 16.09 -14.58 4.75
N TYR A 297 16.01 -13.26 4.70
CA TYR A 297 16.99 -12.38 5.35
C TYR A 297 17.13 -12.67 6.87
N PHE A 298 16.01 -12.67 7.59
CA PHE A 298 16.05 -12.94 9.03
C PHE A 298 16.45 -14.38 9.35
N HIS A 299 16.04 -15.34 8.54
CA HIS A 299 16.49 -16.72 8.68
C HIS A 299 18.03 -16.83 8.54
N ARG A 300 18.59 -16.26 7.47
CA ARG A 300 20.04 -16.24 7.24
C ARG A 300 20.79 -15.45 8.31
N LEU A 301 20.23 -14.36 8.78
CA LEU A 301 20.81 -13.56 9.86
C LEU A 301 21.00 -14.40 11.14
N ASN A 302 20.06 -15.28 11.44
CA ASN A 302 20.09 -16.14 12.62
C ASN A 302 20.99 -17.39 12.45
N GLU A 303 21.32 -17.81 11.23
CA GLU A 303 22.24 -18.94 10.97
C GLU A 303 23.71 -18.63 11.31
N GLY A 304 24.10 -17.36 11.38
CA GLY A 304 25.41 -16.91 11.86
C GLY A 304 26.62 -17.15 10.93
N ARG A 305 26.52 -17.95 9.87
CA ARG A 305 27.60 -18.15 8.88
C ARG A 305 27.53 -17.04 7.84
N ARG A 306 28.68 -16.40 7.54
CA ARG A 306 28.78 -15.26 6.63
C ARG A 306 29.78 -15.52 5.50
N GLU A 307 29.69 -14.75 4.43
CA GLU A 307 30.65 -14.59 3.34
C GLU A 307 30.95 -15.85 2.49
N THR A 308 30.12 -16.88 2.56
CA THR A 308 30.20 -18.06 1.68
C THR A 308 28.86 -18.21 0.95
N LEU A 309 28.90 -18.49 -0.36
CA LEU A 309 27.69 -18.71 -1.15
C LEU A 309 26.95 -19.95 -0.66
N LYS A 310 25.75 -19.78 -0.14
CA LYS A 310 24.88 -20.87 0.34
C LYS A 310 23.75 -21.15 -0.63
N HIS A 311 23.24 -20.09 -1.24
CA HIS A 311 22.03 -20.15 -2.03
C HIS A 311 21.94 -18.96 -3.00
N VAL A 312 21.18 -19.10 -4.08
CA VAL A 312 20.96 -18.03 -5.08
C VAL A 312 19.48 -17.76 -5.28
N LEU A 313 19.09 -16.52 -5.12
CA LEU A 313 17.74 -16.03 -5.43
C LEU A 313 17.70 -15.43 -6.83
N VAL A 314 16.69 -15.79 -7.63
CA VAL A 314 16.45 -15.17 -8.93
C VAL A 314 15.17 -14.34 -8.86
N LEU A 315 15.30 -13.06 -9.15
CA LEU A 315 14.21 -12.09 -9.13
C LEU A 315 13.93 -11.60 -10.56
N GLU A 316 12.87 -12.11 -11.18
CA GLU A 316 12.41 -11.58 -12.48
C GLU A 316 11.62 -10.29 -12.31
N GLU A 317 11.64 -9.42 -13.33
CA GLU A 317 10.94 -8.13 -13.37
C GLU A 317 11.19 -7.31 -12.08
N ALA A 318 12.47 -7.21 -11.69
CA ALA A 318 12.91 -6.65 -10.40
C ALA A 318 12.40 -5.22 -10.15
N HIS A 319 12.08 -4.44 -11.22
CA HIS A 319 11.49 -3.12 -11.11
C HIS A 319 10.14 -3.07 -10.39
N HIS A 320 9.43 -4.20 -10.31
CA HIS A 320 8.17 -4.26 -9.56
C HIS A 320 8.37 -4.23 -8.04
N ILE A 321 9.52 -4.71 -7.55
CA ILE A 321 9.83 -4.79 -6.12
C ILE A 321 10.82 -3.73 -5.65
N ALA A 322 11.72 -3.30 -6.54
CA ALA A 322 12.80 -2.34 -6.28
C ALA A 322 12.78 -1.18 -7.29
N GLY A 323 11.61 -0.66 -7.58
CA GLY A 323 11.40 0.38 -8.58
C GLY A 323 11.65 1.80 -8.07
N ARG A 324 12.20 2.67 -8.92
CA ARG A 324 12.56 4.05 -8.65
C ARG A 324 11.44 4.92 -8.06
N LYS A 325 10.19 4.71 -8.47
CA LYS A 325 9.03 5.49 -7.98
C LYS A 325 8.81 5.39 -6.47
N PHE A 326 9.28 4.34 -5.81
CA PHE A 326 9.14 4.18 -4.37
C PHE A 326 10.10 5.07 -3.59
N ALA A 327 11.36 5.11 -3.98
CA ALA A 327 12.36 5.99 -3.38
C ALA A 327 11.99 7.48 -3.52
N GLU A 328 11.33 7.85 -4.62
CA GLU A 328 10.89 9.24 -4.87
C GLU A 328 9.67 9.64 -4.01
N ILE A 329 8.79 8.71 -3.64
CA ILE A 329 7.58 8.99 -2.84
C ILE A 329 7.87 8.99 -1.33
N SER A 330 8.68 8.06 -0.85
CA SER A 330 8.99 7.89 0.58
C SER A 330 10.18 8.74 1.04
N GLY A 331 11.06 9.15 0.14
CA GLY A 331 12.31 9.82 0.47
C GLY A 331 13.38 8.90 1.09
N ASP A 332 13.00 7.68 1.47
CA ASP A 332 13.85 6.68 2.12
C ASP A 332 14.06 5.46 1.23
N GLU A 333 15.16 4.72 1.47
CA GLU A 333 15.43 3.42 0.87
C GLU A 333 14.36 2.41 1.26
N SER A 334 13.82 1.66 0.29
CA SER A 334 12.81 0.64 0.59
C SER A 334 13.41 -0.53 1.37
N VAL A 335 12.58 -1.21 2.19
CA VAL A 335 13.02 -2.42 2.91
C VAL A 335 13.65 -3.46 1.98
N VAL A 336 13.09 -3.62 0.78
CA VAL A 336 13.60 -4.59 -0.20
C VAL A 336 14.98 -4.21 -0.73
N GLU A 337 15.24 -2.93 -0.99
CA GLU A 337 16.57 -2.44 -1.42
C GLU A 337 17.61 -2.68 -0.33
N LEU A 338 17.25 -2.37 0.91
CA LEU A 338 18.08 -2.64 2.07
C LEU A 338 18.39 -4.15 2.19
N LEU A 339 17.36 -4.99 2.10
CA LEU A 339 17.52 -6.45 2.18
C LEU A 339 18.44 -6.98 1.09
N ILE A 340 18.27 -6.57 -0.17
CA ILE A 340 19.14 -7.00 -1.29
C ILE A 340 20.60 -6.57 -1.05
N ARG A 341 20.83 -5.39 -0.50
CA ARG A 341 22.17 -4.91 -0.20
C ARG A 341 22.87 -5.73 0.88
N GLU A 342 22.15 -6.08 1.94
CA GLU A 342 22.73 -6.72 3.14
C GLU A 342 22.79 -8.25 3.03
N ILE A 343 21.93 -8.89 2.22
CA ILE A 343 21.77 -10.33 2.21
C ILE A 343 23.02 -11.07 1.68
N ARG A 344 23.84 -10.40 0.87
CA ARG A 344 25.12 -10.95 0.38
C ARG A 344 26.05 -11.39 1.52
N GLU A 345 26.14 -10.58 2.59
CA GLU A 345 26.96 -10.90 3.75
C GLU A 345 26.49 -12.16 4.48
N LEU A 346 25.25 -12.55 4.27
CA LEU A 346 24.59 -13.70 4.89
C LEU A 346 24.68 -14.98 4.05
N GLY A 347 25.33 -14.91 2.87
CA GLY A 347 25.53 -16.06 1.99
C GLY A 347 24.47 -16.24 0.90
N GLU A 348 23.62 -15.25 0.66
CA GLU A 348 22.62 -15.27 -0.42
C GLU A 348 23.10 -14.45 -1.62
N GLY A 349 23.35 -15.11 -2.75
CA GLY A 349 23.53 -14.45 -4.03
C GLY A 349 22.17 -14.04 -4.62
N VAL A 350 22.11 -12.93 -5.35
CA VAL A 350 20.88 -12.50 -6.05
C VAL A 350 21.16 -12.29 -7.53
N ILE A 351 20.35 -12.92 -8.39
CA ILE A 351 20.33 -12.66 -9.84
C ILE A 351 19.08 -11.81 -10.13
N LEU A 352 19.30 -10.57 -10.50
CA LEU A 352 18.24 -9.63 -10.89
C LEU A 352 18.04 -9.66 -12.39
N ILE A 353 16.81 -9.87 -12.85
CA ILE A 353 16.49 -9.89 -14.28
C ILE A 353 15.46 -8.80 -14.56
N ASP A 354 15.76 -7.92 -15.52
CA ASP A 354 14.84 -6.87 -15.88
C ASP A 354 14.87 -6.53 -17.39
N GLN A 355 13.75 -5.97 -17.88
CA GLN A 355 13.63 -5.53 -19.25
C GLN A 355 13.87 -4.02 -19.39
N THR A 356 13.64 -3.27 -18.31
CA THR A 356 13.66 -1.80 -18.28
C THR A 356 14.53 -1.31 -17.12
N PRO A 357 15.86 -1.34 -17.26
CA PRO A 357 16.78 -0.93 -16.19
C PRO A 357 16.54 0.50 -15.68
N SER A 358 16.00 1.40 -16.49
CA SER A 358 15.69 2.79 -16.08
C SER A 358 14.59 2.89 -15.01
N LEU A 359 13.78 1.86 -14.82
CA LEU A 359 12.75 1.79 -13.79
C LEU A 359 13.31 1.34 -12.44
N LEU A 360 14.49 0.72 -12.40
CA LEU A 360 15.13 0.29 -11.17
C LEU A 360 15.71 1.47 -10.39
N SER A 361 15.75 1.31 -9.08
CA SER A 361 16.38 2.30 -8.20
C SER A 361 17.91 2.29 -8.34
N LYS A 362 18.53 3.45 -8.08
CA LYS A 362 20.00 3.58 -8.16
C LYS A 362 20.76 2.65 -7.20
N PRO A 363 20.30 2.46 -5.94
CA PRO A 363 20.95 1.52 -5.02
C PRO A 363 21.05 0.10 -5.59
N ILE A 364 19.96 -0.39 -6.20
CA ILE A 364 19.95 -1.74 -6.79
C ILE A 364 20.94 -1.88 -7.94
N LEU A 365 20.95 -0.90 -8.84
CA LEU A 365 21.87 -0.89 -9.97
C LEU A 365 23.35 -0.80 -9.55
N GLY A 366 23.65 -0.09 -8.46
CA GLY A 366 24.99 0.09 -7.93
C GLY A 366 25.50 -1.08 -7.08
N ASN A 367 24.62 -1.95 -6.60
CA ASN A 367 24.97 -3.03 -5.68
C ASN A 367 25.21 -4.39 -6.36
N THR A 368 25.23 -4.46 -7.69
CA THR A 368 25.52 -5.68 -8.44
C THR A 368 26.97 -5.70 -8.89
N TYR A 369 27.70 -6.78 -8.57
CA TYR A 369 29.08 -6.97 -8.98
C TYR A 369 29.23 -7.27 -10.47
N CYS A 370 28.37 -8.11 -11.02
CA CYS A 370 28.34 -8.46 -12.42
C CYS A 370 27.10 -7.86 -13.10
N THR A 371 27.31 -7.03 -14.09
CA THR A 371 26.25 -6.45 -14.92
C THR A 371 26.33 -7.00 -16.33
N ILE A 372 25.25 -7.62 -16.78
CA ILE A 372 25.11 -8.26 -18.09
C ILE A 372 24.01 -7.55 -18.88
N CYS A 373 24.35 -6.98 -20.01
CA CYS A 373 23.42 -6.25 -20.87
C CYS A 373 23.30 -6.90 -22.22
N LEU A 374 22.14 -7.50 -22.50
CA LEU A 374 21.74 -7.95 -23.82
C LEU A 374 21.13 -6.79 -24.61
N ASN A 375 20.58 -7.07 -25.79
CA ASN A 375 19.99 -6.05 -26.66
C ASN A 375 18.92 -5.20 -25.95
N LEU A 376 19.03 -3.88 -26.07
CA LEU A 376 18.09 -2.88 -25.58
C LEU A 376 17.54 -2.04 -26.72
N LYS A 377 16.27 -1.64 -26.62
CA LYS A 377 15.59 -0.85 -27.65
C LYS A 377 15.31 0.59 -27.20
N GLU A 378 15.01 0.78 -25.93
CA GLU A 378 14.61 2.08 -25.39
C GLU A 378 15.85 2.96 -25.14
N ARG A 379 15.78 4.21 -25.59
CA ARG A 379 16.90 5.16 -25.55
C ARG A 379 17.32 5.53 -24.12
N SER A 380 16.37 5.60 -23.20
CA SER A 380 16.63 5.86 -21.77
C SER A 380 17.44 4.73 -21.15
N ASP A 381 17.07 3.48 -21.45
CA ASP A 381 17.74 2.28 -20.96
C ASP A 381 19.15 2.16 -21.57
N ILE A 382 19.30 2.39 -22.86
CA ILE A 382 20.59 2.39 -23.57
C ILE A 382 21.54 3.44 -22.94
N ASN A 383 21.02 4.67 -22.67
CA ASN A 383 21.83 5.73 -22.05
C ASN A 383 22.25 5.38 -20.62
N LEU A 384 21.37 4.78 -19.86
CA LEU A 384 21.66 4.35 -18.49
C LEU A 384 22.70 3.23 -18.48
N MET A 385 22.46 2.18 -19.30
CA MET A 385 23.37 1.04 -19.35
C MET A 385 24.74 1.38 -19.90
N ALA A 386 24.83 2.31 -20.88
CA ALA A 386 26.13 2.79 -21.35
C ALA A 386 26.96 3.42 -20.23
N ARG A 387 26.34 4.14 -19.31
CA ARG A 387 27.02 4.71 -18.13
C ARG A 387 27.44 3.65 -17.12
N ILE A 388 26.56 2.66 -16.85
CA ILE A 388 26.85 1.58 -15.89
C ILE A 388 27.99 0.69 -16.42
N LEU A 389 27.94 0.32 -17.70
CA LEU A 389 28.96 -0.48 -18.36
C LEU A 389 30.24 0.30 -18.65
N GLN A 390 30.22 1.64 -18.51
CA GLN A 390 31.35 2.54 -18.83
C GLN A 390 31.82 2.39 -20.28
N ILE A 391 30.89 2.25 -21.21
CA ILE A 391 31.14 2.19 -22.65
C ILE A 391 31.01 3.56 -23.29
N ASP A 392 31.82 3.82 -24.32
CA ASP A 392 31.83 5.07 -25.06
C ASP A 392 30.60 5.24 -26.00
N SER A 393 30.52 6.39 -26.66
CA SER A 393 29.41 6.70 -27.55
C SER A 393 29.38 5.83 -28.82
N HIS A 394 30.52 5.28 -29.25
CA HIS A 394 30.61 4.36 -30.39
C HIS A 394 30.13 2.96 -29.96
N GLN A 395 30.64 2.44 -28.87
CA GLN A 395 30.29 1.13 -28.30
C GLN A 395 28.81 1.08 -27.91
N LYS A 396 28.27 2.19 -27.37
CA LYS A 396 26.83 2.32 -26.98
C LYS A 396 25.87 1.99 -28.13
N ARG A 397 26.22 2.29 -29.40
CA ARG A 397 25.35 1.99 -30.55
C ARG A 397 25.09 0.49 -30.73
N PHE A 398 25.99 -0.34 -30.23
CA PHE A 398 25.87 -1.79 -30.31
C PHE A 398 24.86 -2.38 -29.34
N LEU A 399 24.53 -1.69 -28.23
CA LEU A 399 23.50 -2.16 -27.28
C LEU A 399 22.15 -2.39 -27.95
N SER A 400 21.82 -1.71 -29.05
CA SER A 400 20.59 -1.94 -29.83
C SER A 400 20.77 -2.90 -31.01
N LYS A 401 21.99 -3.37 -31.28
CA LYS A 401 22.32 -4.22 -32.43
C LYS A 401 22.77 -5.64 -32.02
N LEU A 402 22.96 -5.90 -30.72
CA LEU A 402 23.35 -7.23 -30.24
C LEU A 402 22.36 -8.29 -30.72
N GLU A 403 22.88 -9.39 -31.20
CA GLU A 403 22.07 -10.54 -31.59
C GLU A 403 21.55 -11.29 -30.37
N VAL A 404 20.55 -12.16 -30.55
CA VAL A 404 20.02 -12.99 -29.48
C VAL A 404 21.13 -13.82 -28.82
N GLY A 405 21.27 -13.69 -27.50
CA GLY A 405 22.28 -14.35 -26.69
C GLY A 405 23.66 -13.67 -26.72
N GLN A 406 23.85 -12.58 -27.45
CA GLN A 406 25.03 -11.72 -27.27
C GLN A 406 24.78 -10.74 -26.14
N ALA A 407 25.79 -10.49 -25.32
CA ALA A 407 25.73 -9.55 -24.22
C ALA A 407 27.06 -8.82 -24.00
N ILE A 408 26.99 -7.60 -23.50
CA ILE A 408 28.13 -6.87 -22.94
C ILE A 408 28.11 -7.10 -21.44
N VAL A 409 29.24 -7.53 -20.89
CA VAL A 409 29.43 -7.86 -19.48
C VAL A 409 30.41 -6.88 -18.85
N LYS A 410 30.16 -6.47 -17.62
CA LYS A 410 31.06 -5.69 -16.78
C LYS A 410 31.12 -6.27 -15.38
N LEU A 411 32.32 -6.48 -14.88
CA LEU A 411 32.59 -6.87 -13.50
C LEU A 411 33.14 -5.68 -12.70
N GLN A 412 33.03 -5.76 -11.38
CA GLN A 412 33.53 -4.72 -10.45
C GLN A 412 34.92 -5.06 -9.87
N GLY A 413 35.58 -6.14 -10.30
CA GLY A 413 36.80 -6.64 -9.69
C GLY A 413 37.85 -7.11 -10.69
N ARG A 414 37.99 -8.43 -10.86
CA ARG A 414 39.12 -9.07 -11.58
C ARG A 414 39.35 -8.60 -13.03
N PHE A 415 38.28 -8.08 -13.66
CA PHE A 415 38.35 -7.47 -14.98
C PHE A 415 37.34 -6.35 -15.07
N THR A 416 37.78 -5.11 -14.99
CA THR A 416 36.89 -3.95 -14.87
C THR A 416 36.47 -3.35 -16.21
N ASP A 417 37.12 -3.73 -17.32
CA ASP A 417 36.70 -3.31 -18.65
C ASP A 417 35.47 -4.08 -19.15
N PRO A 418 34.58 -3.44 -19.89
CA PRO A 418 33.45 -4.13 -20.51
C PRO A 418 33.95 -5.07 -21.62
N PHE A 419 33.39 -6.27 -21.68
CA PHE A 419 33.70 -7.27 -22.71
C PHE A 419 32.43 -7.92 -23.24
N MET A 420 32.53 -8.55 -24.40
CA MET A 420 31.40 -9.17 -25.07
C MET A 420 31.41 -10.70 -24.89
N ILE A 421 30.24 -11.26 -24.65
CA ILE A 421 30.05 -12.73 -24.61
C ILE A 421 28.93 -13.17 -25.55
N LYS A 422 28.96 -14.46 -25.92
CA LYS A 422 27.86 -15.23 -26.46
C LYS A 422 27.42 -16.25 -25.41
N ALA A 423 26.19 -16.11 -24.91
CA ALA A 423 25.61 -17.06 -23.97
C ALA A 423 25.37 -18.43 -24.64
N PRO A 424 25.57 -19.53 -23.93
CA PRO A 424 25.18 -20.86 -24.42
C PRO A 424 23.69 -20.92 -24.67
N PHE A 425 23.29 -21.63 -25.72
CA PHE A 425 21.90 -21.87 -25.99
C PHE A 425 21.41 -23.14 -25.27
N VAL A 426 20.54 -22.96 -24.30
CA VAL A 426 19.88 -24.09 -23.62
C VAL A 426 18.68 -24.52 -24.45
N LYS A 427 18.74 -25.71 -25.02
CA LYS A 427 17.67 -26.26 -25.87
C LYS A 427 16.51 -26.75 -25.00
N ILE A 428 15.53 -25.92 -24.78
CA ILE A 428 14.30 -26.26 -24.03
C ILE A 428 13.09 -25.96 -24.93
N SER A 429 12.14 -26.91 -24.98
CA SER A 429 10.85 -26.68 -25.62
C SER A 429 9.94 -25.93 -24.67
N LYS A 430 9.58 -24.67 -24.99
CA LYS A 430 8.70 -23.86 -24.16
C LYS A 430 7.32 -24.51 -24.02
N GLY A 431 6.83 -24.59 -22.76
CA GLY A 431 5.54 -25.19 -22.44
C GLY A 431 5.53 -26.72 -22.51
N SER A 432 6.72 -27.36 -22.48
CA SER A 432 6.85 -28.82 -22.50
C SER A 432 6.37 -29.48 -21.20
N VAL A 433 6.40 -28.76 -20.08
CA VAL A 433 5.95 -29.24 -18.77
C VAL A 433 4.60 -28.63 -18.43
N THR A 434 3.55 -29.47 -18.40
CA THR A 434 2.17 -29.06 -18.10
C THR A 434 1.87 -29.11 -16.59
N ASP A 435 0.70 -28.62 -16.17
CA ASP A 435 0.23 -28.71 -14.78
C ASP A 435 -0.04 -30.17 -14.39
N GLU A 436 -0.45 -31.01 -15.35
CA GLU A 436 -0.65 -32.45 -15.16
C GLU A 436 0.68 -33.18 -14.96
N ASP A 437 1.74 -32.77 -15.65
CA ASP A 437 3.08 -33.34 -15.45
C ASP A 437 3.60 -32.99 -14.06
N ILE A 438 3.37 -31.76 -13.57
CA ILE A 438 3.72 -31.39 -12.21
C ILE A 438 2.94 -32.21 -11.19
N LYS A 439 1.61 -32.37 -11.38
CA LYS A 439 0.81 -33.26 -10.51
C LYS A 439 1.37 -34.70 -10.46
N LYS A 440 1.72 -35.26 -11.60
CA LYS A 440 2.29 -36.62 -11.67
C LYS A 440 3.67 -36.68 -11.02
N TYR A 441 4.52 -35.69 -11.25
CA TYR A 441 5.88 -35.64 -10.71
C TYR A 441 5.89 -35.65 -9.18
N TYR A 442 4.97 -34.92 -8.55
CA TYR A 442 4.89 -34.83 -7.08
C TYR A 442 3.86 -35.81 -6.45
N ALA A 443 2.98 -36.45 -7.20
CA ALA A 443 2.00 -37.41 -6.67
C ALA A 443 2.63 -38.64 -6.00
N GLY A 444 3.88 -38.97 -6.36
CA GLY A 444 4.67 -40.06 -5.76
C GLY A 444 5.52 -39.64 -4.54
N SER A 445 5.68 -38.34 -4.29
CA SER A 445 6.57 -37.81 -3.25
C SER A 445 5.78 -37.58 -1.96
N ARG A 446 5.64 -38.64 -1.14
CA ARG A 446 4.96 -38.58 0.18
C ARG A 446 5.62 -37.63 1.19
N GLU A 447 6.84 -37.16 0.96
CA GLU A 447 7.61 -36.34 1.91
C GLU A 447 7.09 -34.88 2.06
N ILE A 448 6.28 -34.38 1.12
CA ILE A 448 5.68 -33.04 1.20
C ILE A 448 4.35 -33.06 1.98
N GLY A 449 3.76 -34.23 2.17
CA GLY A 449 2.43 -34.44 2.79
C GLY A 449 2.43 -34.82 4.27
N ASP A 450 3.49 -35.39 4.82
CA ASP A 450 3.45 -35.97 6.17
C ASP A 450 3.62 -34.96 7.31
N ASP A 451 4.24 -33.81 7.09
CA ASP A 451 4.17 -32.70 8.05
C ASP A 451 2.76 -32.08 8.16
N ASN A 452 1.90 -32.31 7.15
CA ASN A 452 0.51 -31.83 7.12
C ASN A 452 -0.48 -32.71 7.92
N ALA A 453 -0.18 -33.98 8.18
CA ALA A 453 -1.12 -34.90 8.84
C ALA A 453 -1.24 -34.67 10.36
N ARG A 454 -0.28 -34.01 10.99
CA ARG A 454 -0.30 -33.72 12.44
C ARG A 454 -1.12 -32.48 12.83
N PHE A 455 -1.53 -31.63 11.89
CA PHE A 455 -2.22 -30.37 12.17
C PHE A 455 -3.64 -30.24 11.60
N GLN A 456 -4.27 -31.33 11.14
CA GLN A 456 -5.63 -31.33 10.61
C GLN A 456 -6.75 -31.32 11.66
N LYS A 457 -6.53 -30.77 12.84
CA LYS A 457 -7.65 -30.53 13.79
C LYS A 457 -7.44 -29.20 14.50
N THR A 458 -7.98 -28.12 13.96
CA THR A 458 -8.62 -27.02 14.69
C THR A 458 -9.12 -25.96 13.68
N ASP A 459 -10.08 -26.31 12.82
CA ASP A 459 -11.15 -25.40 12.45
C ASP A 459 -12.17 -25.39 13.61
N GLY A 460 -11.68 -25.09 14.79
CA GLY A 460 -12.49 -24.92 16.00
C GLY A 460 -12.93 -23.48 16.11
N ASP A 461 -14.24 -23.29 16.12
CA ASP A 461 -14.92 -22.04 16.50
C ASP A 461 -14.16 -21.32 17.61
N TYR A 462 -13.76 -20.10 17.32
CA TYR A 462 -13.24 -19.15 18.28
C TYR A 462 -14.36 -18.87 19.31
N VAL A 463 -14.34 -19.59 20.41
CA VAL A 463 -15.31 -19.40 21.50
C VAL A 463 -15.14 -17.98 22.03
N ARG A 464 -16.22 -17.22 21.91
CA ARG A 464 -16.41 -15.87 22.44
C ARG A 464 -15.98 -15.79 23.91
N ASN A 465 -14.76 -15.41 24.18
CA ASN A 465 -14.46 -14.69 25.41
C ASN A 465 -14.63 -13.20 25.08
N LYS A 466 -15.64 -12.61 25.71
CA LYS A 466 -16.00 -11.21 25.53
C LYS A 466 -14.80 -10.29 25.68
N PRO A 467 -14.49 -9.38 24.70
CA PRO A 467 -13.40 -8.43 24.83
C PRO A 467 -13.71 -7.24 25.77
N GLU A 468 -14.73 -7.33 26.60
CA GLU A 468 -15.12 -6.19 27.48
C GLU A 468 -14.11 -5.88 28.60
N ALA A 469 -13.23 -6.81 28.97
CA ALA A 469 -12.32 -6.60 30.11
C ALA A 469 -10.92 -6.06 29.75
N VAL A 470 -10.52 -6.07 28.48
CA VAL A 470 -9.15 -5.68 28.07
C VAL A 470 -9.09 -4.26 27.51
N VAL A 471 -10.21 -3.68 27.07
CA VAL A 471 -10.27 -2.30 26.56
C VAL A 471 -10.18 -1.26 27.69
N GLU A 472 -10.45 -1.63 28.96
CA GLU A 472 -10.40 -0.70 30.10
C GLU A 472 -9.00 -0.40 30.64
N LYS A 473 -7.95 -1.11 30.25
CA LYS A 473 -6.61 -0.99 30.89
C LYS A 473 -5.52 -0.27 30.10
N ILE A 474 -5.79 0.28 28.91
CA ILE A 474 -4.78 1.03 28.12
C ILE A 474 -5.28 2.45 27.81
N PHE A 475 -5.90 3.11 28.78
CA PHE A 475 -6.00 4.56 28.77
C PHE A 475 -4.89 5.11 29.66
N GLU A 476 -3.89 5.78 29.09
CA GLU A 476 -3.19 6.82 29.84
C GLU A 476 -4.27 7.75 30.36
N ALA A 477 -4.44 7.80 31.69
CA ALA A 477 -5.38 8.70 32.31
C ALA A 477 -5.04 10.13 31.83
N PRO A 478 -6.04 10.94 31.42
CA PRO A 478 -5.77 12.30 31.00
C PRO A 478 -5.01 13.04 32.09
N SER A 479 -4.08 13.91 31.70
CA SER A 479 -3.34 14.74 32.65
C SER A 479 -4.32 15.55 33.54
N GLU A 480 -3.89 15.95 34.74
CA GLU A 480 -4.72 16.75 35.66
C GLU A 480 -5.31 17.98 34.97
N GLY A 481 -4.53 18.66 34.12
CA GLY A 481 -4.99 19.79 33.34
C GLY A 481 -6.05 19.42 32.30
N ALA A 482 -5.93 18.27 31.66
CA ALA A 482 -6.90 17.75 30.72
C ALA A 482 -8.21 17.34 31.43
N LEU A 483 -8.13 16.69 32.60
CA LEU A 483 -9.30 16.36 33.41
C LEU A 483 -10.06 17.60 33.88
N LYS A 484 -9.37 18.64 34.35
CA LYS A 484 -9.99 19.93 34.69
C LYS A 484 -10.74 20.54 33.52
N LEU A 485 -10.13 20.51 32.32
CA LEU A 485 -10.77 21.01 31.11
C LEU A 485 -11.97 20.15 30.69
N LEU A 486 -11.89 18.83 30.79
CA LEU A 486 -12.99 17.90 30.47
C LEU A 486 -14.19 18.15 31.37
N THR A 487 -13.96 18.31 32.68
CA THR A 487 -15.00 18.60 33.67
C THR A 487 -15.65 19.98 33.43
N ASP A 488 -14.87 20.99 33.05
CA ASP A 488 -15.40 22.30 32.69
C ASP A 488 -16.28 22.27 31.43
N ILE A 489 -15.89 21.47 30.42
CA ILE A 489 -16.70 21.26 29.21
C ILE A 489 -18.05 20.63 29.55
N ALA A 490 -18.08 19.68 30.48
CA ALA A 490 -19.30 19.06 30.94
C ALA A 490 -20.21 20.02 31.73
N SER A 491 -19.60 20.86 32.57
CA SER A 491 -20.34 21.77 33.47
C SER A 491 -20.89 23.01 32.77
N VAL A 492 -20.15 23.54 31.79
CA VAL A 492 -20.51 24.77 31.04
C VAL A 492 -20.32 24.53 29.54
N PRO A 493 -21.24 23.79 28.88
CA PRO A 493 -21.06 23.36 27.49
C PRO A 493 -20.88 24.48 26.48
N LEU A 494 -21.64 25.59 26.63
CA LEU A 494 -21.69 26.67 25.63
C LEU A 494 -20.62 27.77 25.82
N SER A 495 -19.62 27.57 26.69
CA SER A 495 -18.56 28.56 26.93
C SER A 495 -17.49 28.58 25.86
N ALA A 496 -16.97 29.75 25.51
CA ALA A 496 -15.88 29.92 24.58
C ALA A 496 -14.56 29.33 25.11
N THR A 497 -13.69 28.85 24.22
CA THR A 497 -12.39 28.26 24.57
C THR A 497 -11.55 29.19 25.47
N THR A 498 -11.50 30.49 25.16
CA THR A 498 -10.72 31.47 25.93
C THR A 498 -11.29 31.75 27.30
N GLU A 499 -12.61 31.70 27.46
CA GLU A 499 -13.28 31.85 28.75
C GLU A 499 -13.03 30.66 29.65
N ARG A 500 -13.05 29.46 29.10
CA ARG A 500 -12.72 28.21 29.81
C ARG A 500 -11.32 28.29 30.41
N TYR A 501 -10.33 28.64 29.59
CA TYR A 501 -8.94 28.75 30.04
C TYR A 501 -8.80 29.80 31.18
N ARG A 502 -9.49 30.92 31.07
CA ARG A 502 -9.49 31.95 32.11
C ARG A 502 -10.10 31.43 33.42
N ARG A 503 -11.26 30.77 33.35
CA ARG A 503 -11.96 30.19 34.50
C ARG A 503 -11.14 29.10 35.21
N LEU A 504 -10.37 28.31 34.44
CA LEU A 504 -9.51 27.27 34.95
C LEU A 504 -8.11 27.77 35.38
N GLY A 505 -7.81 29.07 35.25
CA GLY A 505 -6.50 29.62 35.57
C GLY A 505 -5.39 29.10 34.64
N MET A 506 -5.73 28.66 33.43
CA MET A 506 -4.78 28.14 32.46
C MET A 506 -4.30 29.24 31.51
N ASN A 507 -2.99 29.33 31.28
CA ASN A 507 -2.48 30.12 30.17
C ASN A 507 -2.78 29.46 28.84
N ARG A 508 -2.62 30.19 27.72
CA ARG A 508 -2.96 29.71 26.37
C ARG A 508 -2.21 28.42 25.97
N TYR A 509 -0.96 28.29 26.41
CA TYR A 509 -0.16 27.10 26.12
C TYR A 509 -0.69 25.86 26.88
N GLN A 510 -0.94 25.99 28.19
CA GLN A 510 -1.47 24.92 29.04
C GLN A 510 -2.86 24.46 28.55
N GLY A 511 -3.76 25.41 28.28
CA GLY A 511 -5.09 25.11 27.77
C GLY A 511 -5.07 24.43 26.41
N ASN A 512 -4.19 24.87 25.47
CA ASN A 512 -4.04 24.23 24.19
C ASN A 512 -3.43 22.82 24.27
N LYS A 513 -2.51 22.57 25.22
CA LYS A 513 -1.94 21.25 25.48
C LYS A 513 -3.02 20.31 26.00
N ALA A 514 -3.77 20.70 27.02
CA ALA A 514 -4.87 19.92 27.61
C ALA A 514 -5.95 19.62 26.54
N ARG A 515 -6.29 20.58 25.72
CA ARG A 515 -7.23 20.41 24.62
C ARG A 515 -6.76 19.39 23.59
N LYS A 516 -5.51 19.49 23.08
CA LYS A 516 -4.95 18.56 22.11
C LYS A 516 -4.90 17.13 22.66
N GLU A 517 -4.61 16.99 23.94
CA GLU A 517 -4.64 15.72 24.65
C GLU A 517 -6.06 15.12 24.67
N LEU A 518 -7.07 15.90 25.03
CA LEU A 518 -8.47 15.43 25.03
C LEU A 518 -9.01 15.14 23.64
N GLU A 519 -8.65 15.95 22.64
CA GLU A 519 -8.97 15.69 21.23
C GLU A 519 -8.27 14.39 20.73
N GLY A 520 -6.99 14.22 21.07
CA GLY A 520 -6.19 13.02 20.73
C GLY A 520 -6.72 11.73 21.38
N LEU A 521 -7.19 11.82 22.62
CA LEU A 521 -7.86 10.71 23.34
C LEU A 521 -9.30 10.47 22.86
N GLY A 522 -9.82 11.35 21.99
CA GLY A 522 -11.18 11.25 21.46
C GLY A 522 -12.25 11.50 22.53
N LEU A 523 -11.96 12.27 23.58
CA LEU A 523 -12.88 12.59 24.67
C LEU A 523 -13.75 13.83 24.39
N ILE A 524 -13.26 14.72 23.52
CA ILE A 524 -13.98 15.92 23.10
C ILE A 524 -13.90 16.10 21.58
N LYS A 525 -14.86 16.78 20.99
CA LYS A 525 -14.85 17.23 19.59
C LYS A 525 -15.07 18.73 19.51
N PRO A 526 -14.39 19.47 18.58
CA PRO A 526 -14.58 20.89 18.40
C PRO A 526 -15.92 21.18 17.71
N VAL A 527 -16.59 22.24 18.15
CA VAL A 527 -17.83 22.77 17.56
C VAL A 527 -17.68 24.26 17.35
N ASN A 528 -18.04 24.77 16.16
CA ASN A 528 -18.06 26.18 15.83
C ASN A 528 -19.49 26.70 15.94
N LEU A 529 -19.73 27.61 16.88
CA LEU A 529 -21.02 28.26 17.10
C LEU A 529 -21.06 29.59 16.39
N PRO A 530 -22.19 30.05 15.77
CA PRO A 530 -22.29 31.37 15.14
C PRO A 530 -22.20 32.46 16.18
N GLY A 531 -21.30 33.44 16.00
CA GLY A 531 -21.13 34.58 16.84
C GLY A 531 -22.19 35.67 16.61
N ARG A 532 -22.27 36.69 17.51
CA ARG A 532 -23.22 37.83 17.39
C ARG A 532 -22.86 38.74 16.21
N ASP A 533 -21.56 38.88 15.91
CA ASP A 533 -21.03 39.84 14.93
C ASP A 533 -20.64 39.16 13.59
N GLY A 534 -21.26 38.08 13.20
CA GLY A 534 -20.99 37.34 11.95
C GLY A 534 -19.74 36.44 11.98
N GLY A 535 -19.02 36.34 13.11
CA GLY A 535 -17.90 35.42 13.33
C GLY A 535 -18.34 34.09 13.88
N TYR A 536 -17.34 33.23 14.21
CA TYR A 536 -17.58 31.92 14.85
C TYR A 536 -16.92 31.87 16.23
N MET A 537 -17.63 31.32 17.21
CA MET A 537 -17.12 31.01 18.53
C MET A 537 -16.78 29.52 18.59
N ARG A 538 -15.54 29.17 18.87
CA ARG A 538 -15.12 27.76 19.03
C ARG A 538 -15.36 27.28 20.45
N THR A 539 -16.07 26.17 20.58
CA THR A 539 -16.29 25.43 21.82
C THR A 539 -16.06 23.93 21.60
N TYR A 540 -16.35 23.10 22.61
CA TYR A 540 -16.13 21.64 22.55
C TYR A 540 -17.35 20.90 23.06
N GLU A 541 -17.64 19.79 22.42
CA GLU A 541 -18.65 18.82 22.82
C GLU A 541 -18.00 17.56 23.35
N LEU A 542 -18.54 16.97 24.40
CA LEU A 542 -18.13 15.66 24.89
C LEU A 542 -18.48 14.59 23.87
N THR A 543 -17.60 13.64 23.70
CA THR A 543 -17.92 12.40 23.01
C THR A 543 -18.55 11.41 23.98
N GLU A 544 -19.19 10.35 23.49
CA GLU A 544 -19.70 9.27 24.34
C GLU A 544 -18.61 8.69 25.25
N LYS A 545 -17.38 8.65 24.78
CA LYS A 545 -16.20 8.22 25.53
C LYS A 545 -15.84 9.20 26.65
N GLY A 546 -15.91 10.51 26.37
CA GLY A 546 -15.72 11.54 27.38
C GLY A 546 -16.78 11.49 28.48
N GLU A 547 -18.03 11.23 28.11
CA GLU A 547 -19.11 11.07 29.09
C GLU A 547 -18.94 9.84 29.96
N LYS A 548 -18.59 8.69 29.36
CA LYS A 548 -18.30 7.46 30.12
C LYS A 548 -17.17 7.66 31.12
N LEU A 549 -16.11 8.36 30.71
CA LEU A 549 -15.00 8.67 31.63
C LEU A 549 -15.44 9.56 32.78
N LEU A 550 -16.22 10.62 32.52
CA LEU A 550 -16.72 11.52 33.57
C LEU A 550 -17.64 10.81 34.54
N ARG A 551 -18.52 9.91 34.07
CA ARG A 551 -19.38 9.09 34.91
C ARG A 551 -18.54 8.12 35.80
N ALA A 552 -17.49 7.52 35.25
CA ALA A 552 -16.57 6.66 35.98
C ALA A 552 -15.80 7.43 37.08
N LEU A 553 -15.54 8.72 36.86
CA LEU A 553 -14.90 9.63 37.81
C LEU A 553 -15.89 10.24 38.83
N GLY A 554 -17.17 9.82 38.84
CA GLY A 554 -18.19 10.28 39.79
C GLY A 554 -18.79 11.65 39.44
N HIS A 555 -18.45 12.23 38.30
CA HIS A 555 -19.05 13.50 37.85
C HIS A 555 -20.40 13.23 37.15
N ARG A 556 -21.48 13.84 37.64
CA ARG A 556 -22.76 13.83 36.95
C ARG A 556 -22.62 14.78 35.73
N SER A 557 -22.65 14.25 34.50
CA SER A 557 -22.90 15.07 33.34
C SER A 557 -24.32 15.62 33.48
N GLY A 558 -24.50 16.94 33.46
CA GLY A 558 -25.81 17.54 33.30
C GLY A 558 -26.41 16.93 32.03
N GLY A 559 -27.55 16.20 32.20
CA GLY A 559 -28.12 15.36 31.14
C GLY A 559 -28.14 16.10 29.81
N MET A 560 -27.62 15.49 28.74
CA MET A 560 -27.78 16.02 27.38
C MET A 560 -29.29 16.14 27.11
N ARG A 561 -29.77 17.39 26.94
CA ARG A 561 -31.05 17.63 26.30
C ARG A 561 -30.96 17.13 24.85
N ARG A 562 -32.09 16.80 24.26
CA ARG A 562 -32.15 16.33 22.86
C ARG A 562 -31.43 17.30 21.91
N GLY A 563 -30.64 16.79 20.96
CA GLY A 563 -29.81 17.56 20.05
C GLY A 563 -28.41 17.86 20.55
N GLY A 564 -27.44 18.06 19.68
CA GLY A 564 -26.04 18.41 20.01
C GLY A 564 -25.89 19.85 20.51
N ILE A 565 -24.66 20.25 20.89
CA ILE A 565 -24.33 21.59 21.39
C ILE A 565 -24.78 22.72 20.45
N LEU A 566 -24.65 22.53 19.13
CA LEU A 566 -25.08 23.54 18.15
C LEU A 566 -26.58 23.75 18.19
N HIS A 567 -27.36 22.67 18.27
CA HIS A 567 -28.81 22.73 18.41
C HIS A 567 -29.22 23.51 19.70
N GLN A 568 -28.67 23.13 20.85
CA GLN A 568 -28.94 23.80 22.12
C GLN A 568 -28.59 25.29 22.09
N TYR A 569 -27.48 25.63 21.46
CA TYR A 569 -27.05 27.04 21.30
C TYR A 569 -28.06 27.85 20.47
N ILE A 570 -28.51 27.32 19.32
CA ILE A 570 -29.48 28.00 18.45
C ILE A 570 -30.83 28.16 19.18
N VAL A 571 -31.33 27.09 19.83
CA VAL A 571 -32.56 27.14 20.64
C VAL A 571 -32.47 28.16 21.76
N SER A 572 -31.35 28.18 22.50
CA SER A 572 -31.13 29.18 23.59
C SER A 572 -31.12 30.61 23.08
N ARG A 573 -30.39 30.87 21.97
CA ARG A 573 -30.35 32.22 21.35
C ARG A 573 -31.69 32.67 20.83
N LEU A 574 -32.43 31.80 20.12
CA LEU A 574 -33.79 32.15 19.68
C LEU A 574 -34.70 32.46 20.84
N CYS A 575 -34.65 31.67 21.91
CA CYS A 575 -35.43 31.89 23.11
C CYS A 575 -35.13 33.26 23.75
N GLU A 576 -33.83 33.61 23.93
CA GLU A 576 -33.41 34.90 24.47
C GLU A 576 -33.88 36.11 23.61
N GLU A 577 -33.68 36.05 22.30
CA GLU A 577 -34.02 37.12 21.37
C GLU A 577 -35.53 37.33 21.20
N LEU A 578 -36.29 36.22 21.18
CA LEU A 578 -37.76 36.27 21.10
C LEU A 578 -38.41 36.78 22.40
N ARG A 579 -37.89 36.35 23.57
CA ARG A 579 -38.33 36.83 24.88
C ARG A 579 -38.00 38.30 25.07
N ALA A 580 -36.84 38.74 24.63
CA ALA A 580 -36.44 40.17 24.67
C ALA A 580 -37.41 41.06 23.86
N ARG A 581 -38.15 40.50 22.91
CA ARG A 581 -39.18 41.20 22.13
C ARG A 581 -40.60 41.03 22.69
N GLY A 582 -40.72 40.47 23.92
CA GLY A 582 -41.98 40.34 24.64
C GLY A 582 -42.84 39.15 24.21
N LEU A 583 -42.26 38.17 23.48
CA LEU A 583 -42.99 36.98 23.04
C LEU A 583 -42.94 35.87 24.09
N SER A 584 -44.06 35.14 24.24
CA SER A 584 -44.09 33.93 25.06
C SER A 584 -43.44 32.76 24.34
N VAL A 585 -42.40 32.18 24.90
CA VAL A 585 -41.61 31.06 24.28
C VAL A 585 -41.56 29.90 25.23
N GLU A 586 -42.14 28.80 24.81
CA GLU A 586 -42.07 27.48 25.44
C GLU A 586 -41.00 26.65 24.75
N VAL A 587 -40.02 26.11 25.52
CA VAL A 587 -38.89 25.32 25.02
C VAL A 587 -39.21 23.84 25.22
N GLU A 588 -38.91 22.99 24.23
CA GLU A 588 -39.17 21.53 24.24
C GLU A 588 -40.62 21.21 24.65
N LYS A 589 -41.61 21.85 23.97
CA LYS A 589 -43.01 21.64 24.27
C LYS A 589 -43.49 20.27 23.84
N HIS A 590 -44.05 19.54 24.78
CA HIS A 590 -44.71 18.26 24.49
C HIS A 590 -46.02 18.45 23.72
N LEU A 591 -46.11 17.81 22.54
CA LEU A 591 -47.26 17.91 21.63
C LEU A 591 -48.25 16.72 21.75
N GLY A 592 -47.98 15.78 22.67
CA GLY A 592 -48.74 14.53 22.79
C GLY A 592 -48.09 13.36 22.02
N GLY A 593 -48.44 12.12 22.37
CA GLY A 593 -47.93 10.92 21.69
C GLY A 593 -46.40 10.72 21.72
N GLY A 594 -45.70 11.31 22.69
CA GLY A 594 -44.23 11.26 22.80
C GLY A 594 -43.50 12.18 21.84
N ARG A 595 -44.18 13.08 21.14
CA ARG A 595 -43.66 14.06 20.20
C ARG A 595 -43.39 15.41 20.91
N THR A 596 -42.34 16.15 20.50
CA THR A 596 -41.95 17.46 21.04
C THR A 596 -41.59 18.43 19.95
N ALA A 597 -41.92 19.72 20.10
CA ALA A 597 -41.39 20.81 19.29
C ALA A 597 -40.24 21.50 20.03
N ASP A 598 -39.19 21.95 19.31
CA ASP A 598 -38.02 22.62 19.94
C ASP A 598 -38.41 23.94 20.61
N LEU A 599 -39.23 24.75 19.94
CA LEU A 599 -39.81 25.98 20.50
C LEU A 599 -41.26 26.13 20.04
N VAL A 600 -42.13 26.61 20.93
CA VAL A 600 -43.49 27.06 20.56
C VAL A 600 -43.66 28.49 21.03
N ILE A 601 -44.09 29.39 20.13
CA ILE A 601 -44.18 30.80 20.35
C ILE A 601 -45.67 31.22 20.36
N ASN A 602 -46.06 31.90 21.44
CA ASN A 602 -47.43 32.33 21.71
C ASN A 602 -48.52 31.23 21.53
N GLY A 603 -48.11 29.95 21.65
CA GLY A 603 -48.98 28.80 21.50
C GLY A 603 -49.42 28.50 20.06
N LYS A 604 -48.94 29.24 19.05
CA LYS A 604 -49.40 29.14 17.66
C LYS A 604 -48.32 28.81 16.61
N ILE A 605 -47.05 29.17 16.86
CA ILE A 605 -45.97 29.04 15.91
C ILE A 605 -44.94 28.05 16.47
N ALA A 606 -44.67 26.95 15.70
CA ALA A 606 -43.54 26.04 16.01
C ALA A 606 -42.25 26.56 15.39
N VAL A 607 -41.12 26.34 16.07
CA VAL A 607 -39.79 26.51 15.51
C VAL A 607 -39.03 25.23 15.76
N GLU A 608 -38.50 24.64 14.69
CA GLU A 608 -37.69 23.43 14.70
C GLU A 608 -36.27 23.76 14.22
N VAL A 609 -35.28 23.23 14.91
CA VAL A 609 -33.84 23.48 14.63
C VAL A 609 -33.20 22.19 14.14
N GLU A 610 -32.90 22.12 12.84
CA GLU A 610 -32.40 20.95 12.18
C GLU A 610 -30.90 21.05 11.88
N ILE A 611 -30.09 20.25 12.59
CA ILE A 611 -28.63 20.25 12.46
C ILE A 611 -28.15 19.15 11.50
N THR A 612 -28.86 18.01 11.42
CA THR A 612 -28.57 16.88 10.55
C THR A 612 -29.76 16.65 9.62
N LYS A 613 -29.57 15.86 8.55
CA LYS A 613 -30.66 15.49 7.62
C LYS A 613 -31.75 14.73 8.39
N THR A 614 -32.82 15.43 8.72
CA THR A 614 -34.00 14.88 9.37
C THR A 614 -35.21 14.96 8.45
N ASP A 615 -36.25 14.26 8.80
CA ASP A 615 -37.51 14.20 8.04
C ASP A 615 -38.34 15.45 8.30
N LEU A 616 -38.08 16.54 7.55
CA LEU A 616 -38.81 17.78 7.65
C LEU A 616 -40.31 17.62 7.41
N ALA A 617 -40.72 16.59 6.65
CA ALA A 617 -42.11 16.32 6.38
C ALA A 617 -42.84 15.75 7.62
N GLY A 618 -42.19 14.83 8.33
CA GLY A 618 -42.69 14.29 9.60
C GLY A 618 -42.76 15.35 10.71
N ASP A 619 -41.82 16.31 10.71
CA ASP A 619 -41.84 17.41 11.66
C ASP A 619 -42.91 18.45 11.34
N LEU A 620 -43.25 18.67 10.07
CA LEU A 620 -44.39 19.48 9.66
C LEU A 620 -45.71 18.84 10.12
N GLU A 621 -45.91 17.56 9.80
CA GLU A 621 -47.10 16.83 10.12
C GLU A 621 -47.40 16.82 11.64
N LYS A 622 -46.38 16.53 12.47
CA LYS A 622 -46.53 16.53 13.94
C LYS A 622 -46.94 17.87 14.52
N ASN A 623 -46.44 18.99 13.94
CA ASN A 623 -46.72 20.32 14.45
C ASN A 623 -48.12 20.80 14.04
N PHE A 624 -48.57 20.51 12.83
CA PHE A 624 -49.95 20.85 12.39
C PHE A 624 -50.99 19.96 13.05
N GLU A 625 -50.75 18.65 13.24
CA GLU A 625 -51.63 17.75 14.00
C GLU A 625 -51.80 18.22 15.45
N ALA A 626 -50.79 18.88 16.04
CA ALA A 626 -50.87 19.48 17.36
C ALA A 626 -51.60 20.81 17.40
N GLY A 627 -52.17 21.29 16.29
CA GLY A 627 -52.92 22.51 16.18
C GLY A 627 -52.11 23.79 16.09
N LEU A 628 -50.84 23.70 15.72
CA LEU A 628 -49.97 24.87 15.52
C LEU A 628 -50.24 25.47 14.13
N GLU A 629 -50.38 26.79 14.04
CA GLU A 629 -50.81 27.47 12.81
C GLU A 629 -49.67 27.68 11.81
N LYS A 630 -48.41 27.80 12.30
CA LYS A 630 -47.24 28.07 11.47
C LYS A 630 -46.02 27.32 11.97
N VAL A 631 -45.13 26.95 11.05
CA VAL A 631 -43.88 26.22 11.35
C VAL A 631 -42.69 26.96 10.71
N VAL A 632 -41.65 27.19 11.47
CA VAL A 632 -40.41 27.80 11.03
C VAL A 632 -39.26 26.83 11.27
N PHE A 633 -38.50 26.51 10.22
CA PHE A 633 -37.30 25.65 10.29
C PHE A 633 -36.03 26.50 10.26
N LEU A 634 -35.06 26.16 11.10
CA LEU A 634 -33.67 26.61 10.99
C LEU A 634 -32.78 25.41 10.67
N CYS A 635 -32.24 25.37 9.45
CA CYS A 635 -31.44 24.26 8.95
C CYS A 635 -29.96 24.62 8.85
N ALA A 636 -29.06 23.67 9.21
CA ALA A 636 -27.63 23.84 9.08
C ALA A 636 -27.15 23.72 7.62
N GLU A 637 -27.76 22.85 6.84
CA GLU A 637 -27.48 22.63 5.41
C GLU A 637 -28.64 23.14 4.53
N ASP A 638 -28.36 23.41 3.26
CA ASP A 638 -29.38 23.90 2.32
C ASP A 638 -30.35 22.76 1.97
N PRO A 639 -31.64 22.90 2.26
CA PRO A 639 -32.63 21.85 2.02
C PRO A 639 -32.99 21.64 0.53
N LYS A 640 -32.20 22.19 -0.41
CA LYS A 640 -32.47 22.21 -1.86
C LYS A 640 -32.75 20.85 -2.52
N SER A 641 -32.54 19.74 -1.83
CA SER A 641 -32.72 18.40 -2.39
C SER A 641 -33.95 17.63 -1.84
N ALA A 642 -34.65 18.13 -0.83
CA ALA A 642 -35.65 17.31 -0.13
C ALA A 642 -37.09 17.82 -0.19
N VAL A 643 -37.35 19.14 -0.09
CA VAL A 643 -38.75 19.65 -0.05
C VAL A 643 -38.81 21.07 -0.60
N ARG A 644 -39.56 21.33 -1.69
CA ARG A 644 -40.07 22.65 -2.04
C ARG A 644 -41.40 22.85 -1.29
N VAL A 645 -41.33 23.62 -0.20
CA VAL A 645 -42.55 24.01 0.53
C VAL A 645 -42.92 25.42 0.10
N GLU A 646 -43.94 25.57 -0.70
CA GLU A 646 -44.53 26.85 -1.07
C GLU A 646 -45.84 27.00 -0.28
N GLY A 647 -45.86 27.84 0.76
CA GLY A 647 -47.05 28.15 1.55
C GLY A 647 -46.79 29.27 2.56
N GLU A 648 -47.80 30.09 2.85
CA GLU A 648 -47.73 31.20 3.82
C GLU A 648 -47.47 30.72 5.26
N ASN A 649 -47.72 29.45 5.56
CA ASN A 649 -47.63 28.88 6.91
C ASN A 649 -46.32 28.18 7.24
N VAL A 650 -45.39 28.01 6.28
CA VAL A 650 -44.10 27.36 6.49
C VAL A 650 -42.97 28.21 5.94
N LYS A 651 -41.90 28.41 6.72
CA LYS A 651 -40.72 29.14 6.29
C LYS A 651 -39.47 28.43 6.74
N ILE A 652 -38.46 28.38 5.87
CA ILE A 652 -37.18 27.79 6.14
C ILE A 652 -36.08 28.87 6.10
N PHE A 653 -35.24 28.91 7.12
CA PHE A 653 -34.06 29.75 7.22
C PHE A 653 -32.81 28.89 7.41
N ARG A 654 -31.66 29.44 7.02
CA ARG A 654 -30.38 28.85 7.42
C ARG A 654 -30.02 29.31 8.84
N ILE A 655 -29.23 28.49 9.55
CA ILE A 655 -28.77 28.81 10.90
C ILE A 655 -28.03 30.16 10.98
N ASN A 656 -27.30 30.55 9.91
CA ASN A 656 -26.63 31.86 9.83
C ASN A 656 -27.60 33.03 9.58
N GLU A 657 -28.86 32.77 9.28
CA GLU A 657 -29.90 33.78 9.08
C GLU A 657 -30.82 33.96 10.33
N LEU A 658 -30.34 33.59 11.51
CA LEU A 658 -31.09 33.58 12.76
C LEU A 658 -31.80 34.90 13.03
N GLU A 659 -31.17 36.06 12.83
CA GLU A 659 -31.79 37.38 13.00
C GLU A 659 -32.95 37.63 12.02
N ARG A 660 -32.86 37.10 10.80
CA ARG A 660 -33.93 37.16 9.81
C ARG A 660 -35.13 36.30 10.25
N ALA A 661 -34.85 35.09 10.77
CA ALA A 661 -35.88 34.25 11.33
C ALA A 661 -36.61 34.90 12.51
N VAL A 662 -35.88 35.49 13.44
CA VAL A 662 -36.43 36.23 14.58
C VAL A 662 -37.31 37.44 14.14
N ARG A 663 -36.86 38.23 13.16
CA ARG A 663 -37.68 39.34 12.60
C ARG A 663 -38.93 38.81 11.93
N PHE A 664 -38.83 37.77 11.15
CA PHE A 664 -39.96 37.12 10.49
C PHE A 664 -40.99 36.60 11.49
N ILE A 665 -40.56 35.86 12.52
CA ILE A 665 -41.44 35.35 13.57
C ILE A 665 -42.12 36.52 14.29
N SER A 666 -41.43 37.60 14.60
CA SER A 666 -41.96 38.80 15.24
C SER A 666 -43.02 39.51 14.35
N SER A 667 -42.80 39.56 13.02
CA SER A 667 -43.74 40.17 12.07
C SER A 667 -45.05 39.36 11.94
N LEU A 668 -44.98 38.03 12.05
CA LEU A 668 -46.14 37.15 11.98
C LEU A 668 -47.13 37.40 13.13
N ILE A 669 -46.64 37.87 14.26
CA ILE A 669 -47.49 38.13 15.44
C ILE A 669 -48.05 39.56 15.44
N GLN A 670 -47.41 40.53 14.76
CA GLN A 670 -47.88 41.90 14.60
C GLN A 670 -48.95 42.04 13.53
N SER A 671 -49.11 41.07 12.65
CA SER A 671 -50.10 41.10 11.54
C SER A 671 -51.45 40.44 11.85
N ASP A 672 -51.71 40.00 13.08
CA ASP A 672 -52.99 39.43 13.49
C ASP A 672 -54.10 40.48 13.59
N ASN A 673 -54.60 40.88 12.39
CA ASN A 673 -55.97 41.42 12.23
C ASN A 673 -56.68 40.52 11.19
N PRO A 674 -57.84 39.93 11.47
CA PRO A 674 -58.37 38.80 10.72
C PRO A 674 -59.09 39.24 9.44
N SER A 675 -58.69 38.64 8.30
CA SER A 675 -59.56 38.43 7.17
C SER A 675 -59.46 36.97 6.74
N PRO A 676 -60.61 36.26 6.58
CA PRO A 676 -60.58 34.87 6.23
C PRO A 676 -60.32 34.70 4.72
N ARG A 677 -59.25 34.05 4.36
CA ARG A 677 -59.08 33.49 3.02
C ARG A 677 -58.66 32.04 3.19
N GLU A 678 -59.45 31.15 2.62
CA GLU A 678 -59.14 29.73 2.46
C GLU A 678 -57.77 29.57 1.76
N ASN A 679 -56.82 28.98 2.44
CA ASN A 679 -55.50 28.69 1.89
C ASN A 679 -55.37 27.21 1.63
N THR A 680 -55.42 26.83 0.37
CA THR A 680 -55.06 25.48 -0.11
C THR A 680 -53.53 25.38 -0.18
N ILE A 681 -52.93 24.54 0.66
CA ILE A 681 -51.50 24.30 0.70
C ILE A 681 -51.14 23.32 -0.44
N LYS A 682 -50.31 23.73 -1.38
CA LYS A 682 -49.77 22.85 -2.44
C LYS A 682 -48.35 22.38 -2.10
N TYR A 683 -48.15 21.07 -2.00
CA TYR A 683 -46.86 20.43 -1.78
C TYR A 683 -46.40 19.75 -3.07
N SER A 684 -45.08 19.83 -3.39
CA SER A 684 -44.48 19.03 -4.45
C SER A 684 -43.27 18.24 -3.89
N PHE A 685 -43.33 16.92 -3.99
CA PHE A 685 -42.29 16.02 -3.53
C PHE A 685 -41.62 15.30 -4.71
N PRO A 686 -40.35 14.86 -4.60
CA PRO A 686 -39.77 13.93 -5.56
C PRO A 686 -40.53 12.61 -5.60
N SER A 687 -40.60 11.96 -6.74
CA SER A 687 -41.47 10.84 -7.11
C SER A 687 -41.48 9.61 -6.17
N ASP A 688 -40.47 9.43 -5.34
CA ASP A 688 -40.34 8.23 -4.48
C ASP A 688 -41.11 8.33 -3.14
N ASN A 689 -41.54 9.53 -2.74
CA ASN A 689 -42.29 9.73 -1.48
C ASN A 689 -43.79 9.94 -1.70
N ILE A 690 -44.26 10.07 -2.94
CA ILE A 690 -45.67 10.33 -3.29
C ILE A 690 -46.60 9.16 -2.89
N ARG A 691 -46.12 7.91 -2.87
CA ARG A 691 -46.94 6.74 -2.54
C ARG A 691 -47.37 6.62 -1.07
N LYS A 692 -46.66 7.28 -0.14
CA LYS A 692 -47.03 7.24 1.30
C LYS A 692 -48.00 8.35 1.69
N LEU A 693 -47.97 9.48 1.01
CA LEU A 693 -48.85 10.63 1.29
C LEU A 693 -50.19 10.54 0.56
N SER A 694 -50.25 9.94 -0.64
CA SER A 694 -51.51 9.76 -1.39
C SER A 694 -52.53 8.81 -0.72
N LEU A 695 -52.08 7.93 0.19
CA LEU A 695 -52.96 7.03 0.96
C LEU A 695 -53.63 7.72 2.15
N PHE A 696 -53.12 8.88 2.60
CA PHE A 696 -53.72 9.61 3.74
C PHE A 696 -54.71 10.68 3.29
N TRP A 697 -54.49 11.33 2.15
CA TRP A 697 -55.33 12.43 1.63
C TRP A 697 -56.42 11.99 0.68
N GLY A 698 -56.34 10.75 0.16
CA GLY A 698 -57.41 10.19 -0.72
C GLY A 698 -58.72 9.86 -0.01
N ARG A 699 -58.75 9.78 1.33
CA ARG A 699 -59.98 9.47 2.10
C ARG A 699 -60.82 10.70 2.47
N GLU A 700 -60.24 11.89 2.50
CA GLU A 700 -61.01 13.11 2.80
C GLU A 700 -61.59 13.78 1.54
N ALA A 701 -61.00 13.56 0.36
CA ALA A 701 -61.54 14.05 -0.90
C ALA A 701 -62.79 13.26 -1.37
N GLU A 702 -62.89 11.97 -1.07
CA GLU A 702 -64.07 11.16 -1.38
C GLU A 702 -65.28 11.44 -0.45
N ASN A 703 -65.03 11.97 0.76
CA ASN A 703 -66.12 12.35 1.67
C ASN A 703 -66.65 13.78 1.41
N ALA A 704 -65.90 14.64 0.73
CA ALA A 704 -66.38 15.99 0.38
C ALA A 704 -67.18 16.03 -0.90
N GLU A 705 -67.05 15.07 -1.80
CA GLU A 705 -67.93 14.93 -3.00
C GLU A 705 -69.27 14.21 -2.73
N ALA A 706 -69.36 13.50 -1.58
CA ALA A 706 -70.67 12.83 -1.22
C ALA A 706 -71.66 13.70 -0.45
N GLU A 707 -71.28 14.91 0.00
CA GLU A 707 -72.19 15.84 0.69
C GLU A 707 -72.61 17.05 -0.17
N SER A 708 -72.20 17.09 -1.47
CA SER A 708 -72.66 18.15 -2.41
C SER A 708 -73.32 17.60 -3.68
N GLY A 709 -74.05 16.51 -3.54
CA GLY A 709 -74.93 15.98 -4.60
C GLY A 709 -76.40 15.80 -4.13
#